data_0f106751193b340c852170d822d406df
#
_entry.id   0f106751193b340c852170d822d406df
#
_cell.length_a   1.000
_cell.length_b   1.000
_cell.length_c   1.000
_cell.angle_alpha   90.00
_cell.angle_beta   90.00
_cell.angle_gamma   90.00
#
_symmetry.space_group_name_H-M   'P 1'
#
loop_
_entity.id
_entity.type
_entity.pdbx_description
1 polymer ?
#
loop_
_entity_poly.entity_id
_entity_poly.type
_entity_poly.pdbx_seq_one_letter_code
_entity_poly.pdbx_strand_id
1 'polypeptide(L)'
;MLNLAEYRKRSTGLCDYLPWACLVAPGIVLNKDGAFQRTLRYRGPDLESATGAELVSVTARLNNILKRFGEGWALFLEAERIPANDYPGARFGDAASWLVDYERHAAFSADGAHHESRYYLTLLYLPPPEREGRAERMLYERTDDEQMQADVFAQLEWFQTETDRAFEMLAAILPEAEPLGDTETLTFLHGTISGKRHPVAVPAIPSHLDAILCDTSFLGGVEPKLGDEHLRVLTVLGFPGVTTPGVLDALNDLGFSYRWVTRWIGLDKVEATRHLTRLRRQWFAKRKSVAAILREVMFNRETALVDPDAENKAQDADEALQELGSDDVAFGYLTTVIVVSDADPRRANDKLIAVERIINGRGFVTIRESLNAVEAWLGSLPGNAYANVRQPIVHTLNLAHMMPVSAVWAGPDRNRHLDAPPLMVTETRGSTPFRLDLHVGDVGHTLIVGPTGAGKSVLLATLAMQFRRFIGAQVILFDRGRSARAAALAMGGASIELGLEGTLALQPLARIDEPGEMAFGLEWVSGLLANESVKITPDVKDAVWTALQSLASAPKAERTLTGLAVLIQSSALSQALAPYTIEGAYGRLLDGASESLSTTDVMHFEMEPLMQVKGLVPPVLTYLFHRLEARFDGRPTLLVLDEAWTFLDDPLFAGKIREWLKTLRKKNVAVVFATQSLADIERSSIASALIESCPTRIFLPNDRAREPQARAIYERFGLNARQIEILSVAAPKRDYYAQTARGNRLFALGLGPIALAFCAASSPDDHKLIDRLLAQLSPRRFTDAFLRAKGLVWAADLLPSFPGALPPAVPPPLPAVRQQATAAPPAMPTASAVPPELALPDPMPDDKDRLPERFSPFRVGERPNRAARRRAARGITTALVIGLLIGTPDPTKAQGLVVFDAANYQQNLLSALRSLEQINNQVRQL
;
A
#
# COMPACT_ATOMS: atom_id res chain seq x y z
N MET A 1 23.13 0.66 58.79
CA MET A 1 22.83 0.87 57.33
C MET A 1 21.67 -0.04 56.99
N LEU A 2 20.51 0.50 56.69
CA LEU A 2 19.36 -0.24 56.18
C LEU A 2 19.74 -0.83 54.83
N ASN A 3 19.65 -2.14 54.69
CA ASN A 3 19.91 -2.81 53.43
C ASN A 3 18.72 -2.57 52.49
N LEU A 4 18.80 -1.52 51.70
CA LEU A 4 17.75 -1.15 50.71
C LEU A 4 17.52 -2.19 49.62
N ALA A 5 18.38 -3.24 49.52
CA ALA A 5 18.22 -4.32 48.54
C ALA A 5 16.96 -5.18 48.81
N GLU A 6 16.46 -5.25 50.04
CA GLU A 6 15.23 -5.97 50.39
C GLU A 6 13.96 -5.24 49.90
N TYR A 7 14.04 -3.92 49.66
CA TYR A 7 12.92 -3.11 49.19
C TYR A 7 12.96 -2.88 47.64
N ARG A 8 13.98 -3.37 46.95
CA ARG A 8 13.99 -3.33 45.48
C ARG A 8 12.99 -4.35 44.95
N LYS A 9 11.87 -3.84 44.44
CA LYS A 9 10.88 -4.63 43.76
C LYS A 9 11.57 -5.29 42.55
N ARG A 10 11.67 -6.64 42.53
CA ARG A 10 12.17 -7.36 41.35
C ARG A 10 11.11 -7.25 40.29
N SER A 11 11.50 -6.91 39.09
CA SER A 11 10.61 -6.93 37.91
C SER A 11 10.04 -8.34 37.77
N THR A 12 8.72 -8.47 37.87
CA THR A 12 8.01 -9.75 37.86
C THR A 12 7.07 -9.90 36.67
N GLY A 13 6.71 -8.80 36.04
CA GLY A 13 5.80 -8.80 34.91
C GLY A 13 6.39 -8.12 33.66
N LEU A 14 5.80 -8.38 32.50
CA LEU A 14 6.20 -7.72 31.25
C LEU A 14 6.10 -6.20 31.34
N CYS A 15 5.07 -5.67 31.99
CA CYS A 15 4.86 -4.23 32.19
C CYS A 15 6.06 -3.51 32.81
N ASP A 16 6.83 -4.19 33.67
CA ASP A 16 8.00 -3.61 34.32
C ASP A 16 9.14 -3.31 33.30
N TYR A 17 9.19 -4.04 32.21
CA TYR A 17 10.21 -3.93 31.15
C TYR A 17 9.79 -3.03 29.99
N LEU A 18 8.51 -2.66 29.91
CA LEU A 18 8.03 -1.78 28.83
C LEU A 18 8.50 -0.34 29.05
N PRO A 19 8.99 0.35 28.00
CA PRO A 19 9.53 1.69 28.15
C PRO A 19 8.44 2.78 28.31
N TRP A 20 7.21 2.53 27.89
CA TRP A 20 6.17 3.53 27.73
C TRP A 20 5.53 3.93 29.06
N ALA A 21 5.45 5.24 29.34
CA ALA A 21 4.77 5.77 30.51
C ALA A 21 3.36 6.28 30.17
N CYS A 22 3.24 7.28 29.28
CA CYS A 22 1.96 7.92 28.99
C CYS A 22 1.98 8.74 27.68
N LEU A 23 0.80 9.07 27.15
CA LEU A 23 0.63 10.06 26.11
C LEU A 23 0.76 11.48 26.71
N VAL A 24 1.53 12.36 26.05
CA VAL A 24 1.79 13.74 26.51
C VAL A 24 1.33 14.79 25.49
N ALA A 25 1.19 14.41 24.22
CA ALA A 25 0.62 15.20 23.13
C ALA A 25 0.09 14.25 22.07
N PRO A 26 -0.66 14.73 21.05
CA PRO A 26 -1.20 13.86 20.01
C PRO A 26 -0.14 13.00 19.34
N GLY A 27 -0.26 11.68 19.48
CA GLY A 27 0.69 10.69 18.95
C GLY A 27 2.08 10.68 19.60
N ILE A 28 2.31 11.46 20.68
CA ILE A 28 3.61 11.54 21.36
C ILE A 28 3.53 10.83 22.71
N VAL A 29 4.40 9.85 22.90
CA VAL A 29 4.55 9.08 24.13
C VAL A 29 5.77 9.55 24.90
N LEU A 30 5.60 9.78 26.20
CA LEU A 30 6.69 9.92 27.15
C LEU A 30 7.07 8.53 27.66
N ASN A 31 8.36 8.21 27.58
CA ASN A 31 8.91 6.99 28.14
C ASN A 31 9.29 7.15 29.61
N LYS A 32 9.45 6.01 30.31
CA LYS A 32 9.80 5.96 31.71
C LYS A 32 11.17 6.56 32.05
N ASP A 33 12.08 6.64 31.06
CA ASP A 33 13.41 7.26 31.16
C ASP A 33 13.43 8.76 30.85
N GLY A 34 12.25 9.33 30.53
CA GLY A 34 12.10 10.74 30.16
C GLY A 34 12.28 11.02 28.67
N ALA A 35 12.49 9.99 27.83
CA ALA A 35 12.56 10.16 26.39
C ALA A 35 11.17 10.38 25.78
N PHE A 36 11.09 11.21 24.75
CA PHE A 36 9.90 11.38 23.93
C PHE A 36 9.98 10.47 22.70
N GLN A 37 8.87 9.81 22.36
CA GLN A 37 8.78 9.07 21.11
C GLN A 37 7.53 9.43 20.30
N ARG A 38 7.67 9.40 18.97
CA ARG A 38 6.60 9.64 18.00
C ARG A 38 6.77 8.74 16.81
N THR A 39 5.67 8.22 16.28
CA THR A 39 5.70 7.20 15.23
C THR A 39 5.01 7.71 13.96
N LEU A 40 5.63 7.44 12.83
CA LEU A 40 5.13 7.65 11.47
C LEU A 40 4.81 6.30 10.85
N ARG A 41 3.63 6.13 10.26
CA ARG A 41 3.35 5.05 9.33
C ARG A 41 3.75 5.50 7.93
N TYR A 42 4.49 4.67 7.20
CA TYR A 42 4.92 5.02 5.86
C TYR A 42 4.84 3.84 4.90
N ARG A 43 4.89 4.14 3.63
CA ARG A 43 5.06 3.17 2.56
C ARG A 43 5.94 3.77 1.48
N GLY A 44 6.92 3.01 1.04
CA GLY A 44 7.82 3.39 -0.02
C GLY A 44 7.31 3.03 -1.42
N PRO A 45 8.17 3.15 -2.45
CA PRO A 45 7.86 2.73 -3.81
C PRO A 45 7.42 1.26 -3.88
N ASP A 46 6.65 0.92 -4.91
CA ASP A 46 6.19 -0.44 -5.10
C ASP A 46 7.34 -1.39 -5.48
N LEU A 47 7.45 -2.51 -4.75
CA LEU A 47 8.53 -3.48 -4.88
C LEU A 47 8.67 -4.06 -6.30
N GLU A 48 7.54 -4.34 -6.96
CA GLU A 48 7.54 -5.00 -8.27
C GLU A 48 7.89 -4.05 -9.42
N SER A 49 7.54 -2.76 -9.30
CA SER A 49 7.58 -1.79 -10.40
C SER A 49 8.60 -0.66 -10.23
N ALA A 50 9.24 -0.53 -9.06
CA ALA A 50 10.31 0.43 -8.86
C ALA A 50 11.55 0.06 -9.67
N THR A 51 12.21 1.07 -10.24
CA THR A 51 13.51 0.91 -10.89
C THR A 51 14.64 1.03 -9.87
N GLY A 52 15.79 0.41 -10.17
CA GLY A 52 16.98 0.58 -9.32
C GLY A 52 17.39 2.04 -9.14
N ALA A 53 17.24 2.88 -10.19
CA ALA A 53 17.53 4.31 -10.13
C ALA A 53 16.57 5.07 -9.18
N GLU A 54 15.29 4.72 -9.18
CA GLU A 54 14.31 5.28 -8.24
C GLU A 54 14.66 4.93 -6.79
N LEU A 55 14.99 3.66 -6.52
CA LEU A 55 15.39 3.22 -5.18
C LEU A 55 16.67 3.92 -4.71
N VAL A 56 17.67 4.06 -5.56
CA VAL A 56 18.89 4.84 -5.26
C VAL A 56 18.57 6.30 -4.96
N SER A 57 17.71 6.94 -5.75
CA SER A 57 17.29 8.33 -5.52
C SER A 57 16.56 8.48 -4.18
N VAL A 58 15.63 7.56 -3.87
CA VAL A 58 14.86 7.58 -2.62
C VAL A 58 15.81 7.38 -1.42
N THR A 59 16.71 6.39 -1.46
CA THR A 59 17.64 6.14 -0.35
C THR A 59 18.65 7.26 -0.14
N ALA A 60 19.12 7.92 -1.19
CA ALA A 60 19.98 9.10 -1.06
C ALA A 60 19.25 10.26 -0.35
N ARG A 61 17.98 10.49 -0.69
CA ARG A 61 17.15 11.50 0.00
C ARG A 61 16.85 11.09 1.44
N LEU A 62 16.56 9.81 1.69
CA LEU A 62 16.38 9.28 3.05
C LEU A 62 17.65 9.49 3.88
N ASN A 63 18.84 9.19 3.36
CA ASN A 63 20.09 9.45 4.04
C ASN A 63 20.22 10.93 4.47
N ASN A 64 19.84 11.88 3.61
CA ASN A 64 19.87 13.31 3.93
C ASN A 64 18.93 13.70 5.09
N ILE A 65 17.87 12.95 5.33
CA ILE A 65 16.98 13.12 6.48
C ILE A 65 17.58 12.42 7.70
N LEU A 66 17.97 11.15 7.56
CA LEU A 66 18.43 10.31 8.66
C LEU A 66 19.72 10.84 9.32
N LYS A 67 20.64 11.44 8.56
CA LYS A 67 21.89 11.99 9.10
C LYS A 67 21.70 13.22 10.03
N ARG A 68 20.47 13.75 10.16
CA ARG A 68 20.16 14.84 11.10
C ARG A 68 19.96 14.34 12.54
N PHE A 69 19.71 13.05 12.70
CA PHE A 69 19.48 12.41 13.99
C PHE A 69 20.80 11.92 14.59
N GLY A 70 21.48 12.76 15.37
CA GLY A 70 22.73 12.46 16.04
C GLY A 70 22.54 12.00 17.48
N GLU A 71 23.39 12.52 18.41
CA GLU A 71 23.34 12.22 19.83
C GLU A 71 21.95 12.47 20.44
N GLY A 72 21.51 11.58 21.31
CA GLY A 72 20.21 11.63 21.96
C GLY A 72 19.06 11.03 21.12
N TRP A 73 19.29 10.79 19.85
CA TRP A 73 18.25 10.19 18.98
C TRP A 73 18.44 8.68 18.82
N ALA A 74 17.30 7.97 18.83
CA ALA A 74 17.23 6.59 18.36
C ALA A 74 16.06 6.42 17.40
N LEU A 75 16.29 5.65 16.34
CA LEU A 75 15.33 5.37 15.29
C LEU A 75 14.94 3.89 15.33
N PHE A 76 13.66 3.59 15.25
CA PHE A 76 13.14 2.23 15.10
C PHE A 76 12.38 2.17 13.78
N LEU A 77 12.92 1.41 12.83
CA LEU A 77 12.31 1.17 11.52
C LEU A 77 11.75 -0.24 11.54
N GLU A 78 10.44 -0.35 11.48
CA GLU A 78 9.74 -1.62 11.62
C GLU A 78 8.96 -1.96 10.37
N ALA A 79 9.10 -3.20 9.88
CA ALA A 79 8.17 -3.85 8.99
C ALA A 79 7.40 -4.91 9.77
N GLU A 80 6.12 -4.69 9.94
CA GLU A 80 5.20 -5.62 10.54
C GLU A 80 4.39 -6.30 9.43
N ARG A 81 4.53 -7.63 9.30
CA ARG A 81 3.72 -8.43 8.39
C ARG A 81 2.58 -9.08 9.14
N ILE A 82 1.35 -8.68 8.83
CA ILE A 82 0.14 -9.07 9.56
C ILE A 82 -0.79 -9.90 8.67
N PRO A 83 -1.65 -10.75 9.26
CA PRO A 83 -2.71 -11.40 8.52
C PRO A 83 -3.67 -10.37 7.90
N ALA A 84 -4.08 -10.60 6.65
CA ALA A 84 -5.03 -9.78 5.88
C ALA A 84 -6.17 -10.63 5.33
N ASN A 85 -6.77 -11.46 6.20
CA ASN A 85 -7.80 -12.44 5.83
C ASN A 85 -9.22 -11.85 5.85
N ASP A 86 -9.38 -10.59 6.23
CA ASP A 86 -10.68 -9.94 6.29
C ASP A 86 -11.14 -9.53 4.89
N TYR A 87 -12.22 -10.18 4.41
CA TYR A 87 -12.87 -9.76 3.17
C TYR A 87 -13.84 -8.61 3.46
N PRO A 88 -13.78 -7.49 2.72
CA PRO A 88 -14.62 -6.33 2.99
C PRO A 88 -16.10 -6.64 2.74
N GLY A 89 -16.92 -6.58 3.79
CA GLY A 89 -18.36 -6.72 3.68
C GLY A 89 -18.98 -5.65 2.80
N ALA A 90 -19.99 -6.02 2.00
CA ALA A 90 -20.68 -5.09 1.10
C ALA A 90 -22.19 -5.34 1.08
N ARG A 91 -22.95 -4.29 0.71
CA ARG A 91 -24.40 -4.37 0.46
C ARG A 91 -24.63 -4.10 -1.01
N PHE A 92 -25.27 -5.02 -1.69
CA PHE A 92 -25.53 -4.88 -3.11
C PHE A 92 -26.99 -4.48 -3.38
N GLY A 93 -27.21 -3.71 -4.45
CA GLY A 93 -28.54 -3.33 -4.88
C GLY A 93 -29.28 -4.40 -5.69
N ASP A 94 -28.56 -5.47 -6.11
CA ASP A 94 -29.11 -6.55 -6.92
C ASP A 94 -28.43 -7.90 -6.62
N ALA A 95 -29.15 -8.98 -6.87
CA ALA A 95 -28.72 -10.33 -6.55
C ALA A 95 -27.58 -10.84 -7.45
N ALA A 96 -27.45 -10.38 -8.69
CA ALA A 96 -26.42 -10.82 -9.61
C ALA A 96 -25.05 -10.29 -9.17
N SER A 97 -24.96 -9.01 -8.84
CA SER A 97 -23.75 -8.39 -8.30
C SER A 97 -23.33 -9.01 -6.97
N TRP A 98 -24.32 -9.31 -6.11
CA TRP A 98 -24.07 -10.03 -4.86
C TRP A 98 -23.51 -11.43 -5.11
N LEU A 99 -24.05 -12.21 -6.07
CA LEU A 99 -23.52 -13.55 -6.40
C LEU A 99 -22.07 -13.49 -6.90
N VAL A 100 -21.73 -12.50 -7.72
CA VAL A 100 -20.35 -12.31 -8.19
C VAL A 100 -19.41 -12.01 -7.03
N ASP A 101 -19.82 -11.17 -6.08
CA ASP A 101 -19.02 -10.88 -4.88
C ASP A 101 -18.95 -12.08 -3.93
N TYR A 102 -20.02 -12.84 -3.81
CA TYR A 102 -20.05 -14.09 -3.05
C TYR A 102 -19.01 -15.11 -3.57
N GLU A 103 -18.96 -15.29 -4.90
CA GLU A 103 -17.97 -16.15 -5.55
C GLU A 103 -16.53 -15.66 -5.27
N ARG A 104 -16.28 -14.35 -5.33
CA ARG A 104 -14.99 -13.73 -5.03
C ARG A 104 -14.60 -13.91 -3.58
N HIS A 105 -15.53 -13.70 -2.65
CA HIS A 105 -15.30 -13.94 -1.22
C HIS A 105 -14.95 -15.41 -0.95
N ALA A 106 -15.64 -16.35 -1.58
CA ALA A 106 -15.35 -17.77 -1.43
C ALA A 106 -13.96 -18.13 -1.98
N ALA A 107 -13.57 -17.57 -3.13
CA ALA A 107 -12.23 -17.75 -3.70
C ALA A 107 -11.15 -17.18 -2.77
N PHE A 108 -11.31 -15.94 -2.32
CA PHE A 108 -10.41 -15.30 -1.36
C PHE A 108 -10.22 -16.13 -0.09
N SER A 109 -11.31 -16.69 0.45
CA SER A 109 -11.23 -17.54 1.66
C SER A 109 -10.58 -18.90 1.39
N ALA A 110 -10.63 -19.40 0.16
CA ALA A 110 -10.05 -20.69 -0.24
C ALA A 110 -8.55 -20.58 -0.56
N ASP A 111 -8.05 -19.42 -0.96
CA ASP A 111 -6.64 -19.20 -1.32
C ASP A 111 -5.66 -19.31 -0.15
N GLY A 112 -6.17 -19.44 1.09
CA GLY A 112 -5.35 -19.60 2.29
C GLY A 112 -5.12 -18.29 3.04
N ALA A 113 -3.98 -18.21 3.74
CA ALA A 113 -3.69 -17.05 4.57
C ALA A 113 -3.09 -15.90 3.75
N HIS A 114 -3.77 -14.78 3.78
CA HIS A 114 -3.29 -13.53 3.20
C HIS A 114 -2.52 -12.71 4.23
N HIS A 115 -1.51 -11.97 3.77
CA HIS A 115 -0.67 -11.13 4.63
C HIS A 115 -0.38 -9.79 3.95
N GLU A 116 -0.38 -8.71 4.72
CA GLU A 116 0.09 -7.39 4.28
C GLU A 116 1.22 -6.87 5.18
N SER A 117 2.09 -6.04 4.62
CA SER A 117 3.18 -5.42 5.37
C SER A 117 2.84 -3.96 5.67
N ARG A 118 3.04 -3.56 6.93
CA ARG A 118 2.91 -2.18 7.40
C ARG A 118 4.27 -1.70 7.90
N TYR A 119 4.63 -0.48 7.54
CA TYR A 119 5.93 0.08 7.91
C TYR A 119 5.77 1.25 8.85
N TYR A 120 6.60 1.25 9.87
CA TYR A 120 6.62 2.28 10.90
C TYR A 120 8.02 2.82 11.11
N LEU A 121 8.13 4.13 11.31
CA LEU A 121 9.33 4.79 11.78
C LEU A 121 9.01 5.47 13.11
N THR A 122 9.62 4.98 14.19
CA THR A 122 9.53 5.63 15.49
C THR A 122 10.79 6.45 15.74
N LEU A 123 10.63 7.73 15.96
CA LEU A 123 11.66 8.65 16.40
C LEU A 123 11.63 8.73 17.92
N LEU A 124 12.73 8.42 18.57
CA LEU A 124 12.93 8.53 20.01
C LEU A 124 14.00 9.57 20.28
N TYR A 125 13.73 10.48 21.19
CA TYR A 125 14.70 11.48 21.64
C TYR A 125 14.80 11.48 23.16
N LEU A 126 16.01 11.28 23.68
CA LEU A 126 16.35 11.41 25.07
C LEU A 126 17.04 12.76 25.28
N PRO A 127 16.40 13.73 25.95
CA PRO A 127 17.00 15.01 26.24
C PRO A 127 18.31 14.85 27.03
N PRO A 128 19.36 15.62 26.72
CA PRO A 128 20.61 15.54 27.46
C PRO A 128 20.34 15.92 28.93
N PRO A 129 20.88 15.15 29.91
CA PRO A 129 20.75 15.56 31.31
C PRO A 129 21.43 16.90 31.49
N GLU A 130 20.71 17.89 31.99
CA GLU A 130 21.25 19.23 32.25
C GLU A 130 22.50 19.11 33.16
N ARG A 131 23.67 19.23 32.57
CA ARG A 131 24.95 19.17 33.30
C ARG A 131 25.18 20.39 34.18
N GLU A 132 24.64 21.53 33.78
CA GLU A 132 24.76 22.78 34.52
C GLU A 132 23.86 22.84 35.74
N GLY A 133 22.63 22.31 35.66
CA GLY A 133 21.69 22.30 36.79
C GLY A 133 22.10 21.42 37.96
N ARG A 134 22.98 20.41 37.83
CA ARG A 134 23.47 19.62 38.95
C ARG A 134 24.46 20.37 39.83
N ALA A 135 25.32 21.19 39.23
CA ALA A 135 26.28 22.01 39.97
C ALA A 135 25.56 23.19 40.65
N GLU A 136 24.56 23.81 40.00
CA GLU A 136 23.73 24.83 40.64
C GLU A 136 22.80 24.28 41.71
N ARG A 137 22.20 23.09 41.55
CA ARG A 137 21.36 22.42 42.57
C ARG A 137 22.15 21.99 43.82
N MET A 138 23.47 21.80 43.72
CA MET A 138 24.33 21.60 44.85
C MET A 138 24.62 22.89 45.61
N LEU A 139 24.46 24.05 44.99
CA LEU A 139 24.80 25.35 45.57
C LEU A 139 23.55 26.15 46.04
N TYR A 140 22.37 25.87 45.46
CA TYR A 140 21.12 26.58 45.81
C TYR A 140 19.95 25.56 45.86
N GLU A 141 19.30 25.41 46.99
CA GLU A 141 17.96 24.80 47.13
C GLU A 141 16.96 25.76 46.47
N ARG A 142 16.75 25.67 45.16
CA ARG A 142 15.62 26.33 44.49
C ARG A 142 14.46 25.37 44.40
N THR A 143 13.37 25.76 45.05
CA THR A 143 12.01 25.15 45.00
C THR A 143 11.24 25.69 43.78
N ASP A 144 11.82 25.76 42.61
CA ASP A 144 11.08 26.27 41.43
C ASP A 144 10.60 25.10 40.53
N ASP A 145 9.51 24.44 41.01
CA ASP A 145 8.72 23.49 40.22
C ASP A 145 8.24 24.09 38.86
N GLU A 146 7.95 25.42 38.83
CA GLU A 146 7.48 26.14 37.66
C GLU A 146 8.53 26.24 36.53
N GLN A 147 9.82 26.45 36.88
CA GLN A 147 10.87 26.58 35.87
C GLN A 147 11.23 25.23 35.24
N MET A 148 11.21 24.15 36.04
CA MET A 148 11.42 22.79 35.54
C MET A 148 10.27 22.34 34.64
N GLN A 149 9.05 22.76 34.89
CA GLN A 149 7.88 22.51 34.04
C GLN A 149 8.00 23.26 32.69
N ALA A 150 8.41 24.55 32.72
CA ALA A 150 8.62 25.34 31.50
C ALA A 150 9.68 24.71 30.59
N ASP A 151 10.75 24.14 31.15
CA ASP A 151 11.81 23.47 30.39
C ASP A 151 11.31 22.17 29.73
N VAL A 152 10.49 21.37 30.40
CA VAL A 152 9.92 20.14 29.81
C VAL A 152 8.95 20.45 28.67
N PHE A 153 8.12 21.50 28.82
CA PHE A 153 7.23 21.94 27.73
C PHE A 153 8.00 22.45 26.52
N ALA A 154 9.05 23.23 26.75
CA ALA A 154 9.90 23.72 25.65
C ALA A 154 10.60 22.55 24.92
N GLN A 155 11.03 21.54 25.66
CA GLN A 155 11.62 20.32 25.06
C GLN A 155 10.59 19.53 24.25
N LEU A 156 9.36 19.39 24.74
CA LEU A 156 8.26 18.72 24.03
C LEU A 156 7.91 19.50 22.73
N GLU A 157 7.78 20.81 22.81
CA GLU A 157 7.50 21.66 21.63
C GLU A 157 8.63 21.58 20.60
N TRP A 158 9.89 21.62 21.05
CA TRP A 158 11.04 21.42 20.20
C TRP A 158 11.02 20.05 19.53
N PHE A 159 10.78 18.97 20.30
CA PHE A 159 10.69 17.61 19.77
C PHE A 159 9.56 17.49 18.75
N GLN A 160 8.39 18.08 19.02
CA GLN A 160 7.28 18.09 18.09
C GLN A 160 7.66 18.79 16.78
N THR A 161 8.28 19.98 16.88
CA THR A 161 8.71 20.76 15.71
C THR A 161 9.74 20.00 14.85
N GLU A 162 10.74 19.36 15.48
CA GLU A 162 11.76 18.62 14.75
C GLU A 162 11.19 17.35 14.10
N THR A 163 10.26 16.65 14.78
CA THR A 163 9.59 15.47 14.20
C THR A 163 8.61 15.86 13.11
N ASP A 164 7.86 16.95 13.22
CA ASP A 164 7.00 17.47 12.15
C ASP A 164 7.81 17.78 10.89
N ARG A 165 8.93 18.51 11.05
CA ARG A 165 9.85 18.80 9.94
C ARG A 165 10.38 17.52 9.27
N ALA A 166 10.76 16.52 10.06
CA ALA A 166 11.24 15.26 9.53
C ALA A 166 10.14 14.51 8.77
N PHE A 167 8.93 14.49 9.30
CA PHE A 167 7.78 13.82 8.68
C PHE A 167 7.34 14.51 7.39
N GLU A 168 7.35 15.83 7.34
CA GLU A 168 7.10 16.60 6.11
C GLU A 168 8.13 16.28 5.02
N MET A 169 9.42 16.21 5.38
CA MET A 169 10.47 15.81 4.44
C MET A 169 10.28 14.38 3.94
N LEU A 170 9.87 13.44 4.80
CA LEU A 170 9.58 12.06 4.42
C LEU A 170 8.35 11.98 3.52
N ALA A 171 7.28 12.72 3.82
CA ALA A 171 6.07 12.79 3.00
C ALA A 171 6.32 13.37 1.59
N ALA A 172 7.35 14.21 1.42
CA ALA A 172 7.77 14.70 0.11
C ALA A 172 8.54 13.68 -0.74
N ILE A 173 8.97 12.55 -0.15
CA ILE A 173 9.79 11.53 -0.81
C ILE A 173 9.03 10.21 -0.99
N LEU A 174 8.23 9.83 0.02
CA LEU A 174 7.54 8.55 0.09
C LEU A 174 6.10 8.68 -0.43
N PRO A 175 5.56 7.69 -1.13
CA PRO A 175 4.17 7.68 -1.62
C PRO A 175 3.12 7.85 -0.52
N GLU A 176 3.40 7.34 0.68
CA GLU A 176 2.57 7.50 1.87
C GLU A 176 3.46 7.73 3.09
N ALA A 177 3.15 8.74 3.89
CA ALA A 177 3.82 9.02 5.15
C ALA A 177 2.86 9.82 6.03
N GLU A 178 2.32 9.19 7.07
CA GLU A 178 1.31 9.78 7.95
C GLU A 178 1.73 9.57 9.42
N PRO A 179 1.83 10.62 10.24
CA PRO A 179 2.06 10.47 11.67
C PRO A 179 0.86 9.76 12.32
N LEU A 180 1.14 8.86 13.26
CA LEU A 180 0.09 8.16 13.99
C LEU A 180 -0.59 9.10 14.97
N GLY A 181 -1.92 9.08 15.02
CA GLY A 181 -2.72 9.67 16.11
C GLY A 181 -2.67 8.81 17.38
N ASP A 182 -3.36 9.25 18.44
CA ASP A 182 -3.31 8.59 19.75
C ASP A 182 -3.78 7.12 19.68
N THR A 183 -4.96 6.87 19.11
CA THR A 183 -5.51 5.51 18.96
C THR A 183 -4.62 4.62 18.12
N GLU A 184 -4.07 5.14 17.03
CA GLU A 184 -3.18 4.40 16.15
C GLU A 184 -1.84 4.10 16.82
N THR A 185 -1.29 5.05 17.59
CA THR A 185 -0.07 4.87 18.38
C THR A 185 -0.25 3.76 19.41
N LEU A 186 -1.34 3.81 20.22
CA LEU A 186 -1.61 2.78 21.21
C LEU A 186 -1.84 1.41 20.56
N THR A 187 -2.56 1.37 19.43
CA THR A 187 -2.80 0.13 18.67
C THR A 187 -1.50 -0.47 18.14
N PHE A 188 -0.60 0.37 17.61
CA PHE A 188 0.73 -0.06 17.15
C PHE A 188 1.57 -0.62 18.30
N LEU A 189 1.70 0.12 19.41
CA LEU A 189 2.47 -0.31 20.57
C LEU A 189 1.92 -1.63 21.15
N HIS A 190 0.61 -1.75 21.31
CA HIS A 190 -0.05 -2.99 21.73
C HIS A 190 0.28 -4.15 20.82
N GLY A 191 0.22 -3.95 19.49
CA GLY A 191 0.56 -4.98 18.49
C GLY A 191 1.99 -5.52 18.61
N THR A 192 2.93 -4.76 19.19
CA THR A 192 4.32 -5.22 19.37
C THR A 192 4.49 -6.20 20.54
N ILE A 193 3.55 -6.21 21.48
CA ILE A 193 3.60 -7.02 22.73
C ILE A 193 2.41 -7.96 22.90
N SER A 194 1.51 -8.02 21.93
CA SER A 194 0.31 -8.88 21.96
C SER A 194 0.05 -9.53 20.61
N GLY A 195 -0.41 -10.77 20.61
CA GLY A 195 -0.93 -11.45 19.43
C GLY A 195 -2.34 -10.99 19.04
N LYS A 196 -3.02 -10.25 19.91
CA LYS A 196 -4.39 -9.75 19.68
C LYS A 196 -4.34 -8.52 18.77
N ARG A 197 -5.26 -8.44 17.82
CA ARG A 197 -5.33 -7.36 16.84
C ARG A 197 -6.67 -6.64 16.95
N HIS A 198 -6.70 -5.49 17.61
CA HIS A 198 -7.86 -4.62 17.75
C HIS A 198 -7.43 -3.18 18.00
N PRO A 199 -8.22 -2.19 17.59
CA PRO A 199 -7.97 -0.79 17.96
C PRO A 199 -7.98 -0.61 19.47
N VAL A 200 -6.98 0.07 20.01
CA VAL A 200 -6.89 0.40 21.44
C VAL A 200 -7.45 1.80 21.64
N ALA A 201 -8.52 1.89 22.43
CA ALA A 201 -9.13 3.18 22.76
C ALA A 201 -8.23 4.00 23.69
N VAL A 202 -8.17 5.31 23.46
CA VAL A 202 -7.45 6.24 24.33
C VAL A 202 -8.21 6.35 25.66
N PRO A 203 -7.57 6.11 26.82
CA PRO A 203 -8.21 6.25 28.11
C PRO A 203 -8.70 7.69 28.36
N ALA A 204 -9.92 7.83 28.90
CA ALA A 204 -10.47 9.14 29.24
C ALA A 204 -9.69 9.83 30.38
N ILE A 205 -8.98 9.06 31.19
CA ILE A 205 -8.11 9.53 32.27
C ILE A 205 -6.69 9.13 31.94
N PRO A 206 -5.69 10.01 32.07
CA PRO A 206 -4.30 9.65 31.89
C PRO A 206 -3.92 8.43 32.68
N SER A 207 -3.42 7.42 32.04
CA SER A 207 -3.11 6.13 32.64
C SER A 207 -1.75 5.65 32.14
N HIS A 208 -1.09 4.83 32.96
CA HIS A 208 0.18 4.23 32.57
C HIS A 208 0.01 3.25 31.41
N LEU A 209 0.67 3.53 30.29
CA LEU A 209 0.55 2.75 29.05
C LEU A 209 1.06 1.32 29.21
N ASP A 210 2.12 1.11 29.99
CA ASP A 210 2.68 -0.21 30.27
C ASP A 210 1.66 -1.15 30.97
N ALA A 211 0.79 -0.57 31.81
CA ALA A 211 -0.26 -1.33 32.50
C ALA A 211 -1.47 -1.62 31.61
N ILE A 212 -1.83 -0.66 30.72
CA ILE A 212 -3.03 -0.79 29.87
C ILE A 212 -2.77 -1.69 28.68
N LEU A 213 -1.56 -1.58 28.09
CA LEU A 213 -1.20 -2.30 26.87
C LEU A 213 -0.80 -3.76 27.14
N CYS A 214 -0.41 -4.09 28.38
CA CYS A 214 0.09 -5.42 28.76
C CYS A 214 -1.07 -6.37 29.08
N ASP A 215 -1.75 -6.88 28.05
CA ASP A 215 -2.89 -7.80 28.17
C ASP A 215 -2.52 -9.27 27.90
N THR A 216 -1.28 -9.55 27.56
CA THR A 216 -0.78 -10.87 27.17
C THR A 216 0.37 -11.28 28.09
N SER A 217 0.33 -12.53 28.57
CA SER A 217 1.38 -13.09 29.42
C SER A 217 2.67 -13.29 28.65
N PHE A 218 3.81 -13.00 29.28
CA PHE A 218 5.13 -13.23 28.72
C PHE A 218 5.93 -14.21 29.59
N LEU A 219 6.40 -15.29 29.01
CA LEU A 219 7.29 -16.25 29.64
C LEU A 219 8.70 -16.05 29.05
N GLY A 220 9.62 -15.57 29.87
CA GLY A 220 11.00 -15.41 29.47
C GLY A 220 11.76 -16.75 29.41
N GLY A 221 13.05 -16.69 29.10
CA GLY A 221 13.96 -17.84 29.07
C GLY A 221 14.60 -18.02 27.69
N VAL A 222 15.15 -19.21 27.45
CA VAL A 222 15.85 -19.55 26.20
C VAL A 222 14.86 -19.67 25.03
N GLU A 223 13.65 -20.06 25.28
CA GLU A 223 12.53 -20.16 24.35
C GLU A 223 11.35 -19.35 24.87
N PRO A 224 11.37 -18.02 24.65
CA PRO A 224 10.33 -17.16 25.19
C PRO A 224 8.99 -17.41 24.52
N LYS A 225 7.91 -17.13 25.29
CA LYS A 225 6.52 -17.19 24.81
C LYS A 225 5.79 -15.89 25.07
N LEU A 226 4.94 -15.49 24.15
CA LEU A 226 3.99 -14.40 24.29
C LEU A 226 2.57 -14.97 24.17
N GLY A 227 1.86 -15.02 25.27
CA GLY A 227 0.63 -15.80 25.34
C GLY A 227 0.88 -17.29 25.05
N ASP A 228 0.16 -17.83 24.09
CA ASP A 228 0.32 -19.22 23.65
C ASP A 228 1.37 -19.41 22.54
N GLU A 229 1.92 -18.30 21.99
CA GLU A 229 2.86 -18.38 20.87
C GLU A 229 4.32 -18.45 21.32
N HIS A 230 5.07 -19.38 20.72
CA HIS A 230 6.51 -19.49 20.87
C HIS A 230 7.23 -18.44 20.02
N LEU A 231 7.96 -17.54 20.65
CA LEU A 231 8.78 -16.56 19.94
C LEU A 231 10.11 -17.17 19.48
N ARG A 232 10.54 -16.77 18.29
CA ARG A 232 11.89 -17.04 17.78
C ARG A 232 12.47 -15.74 17.26
N VAL A 233 13.69 -15.47 17.63
CA VAL A 233 14.38 -14.20 17.38
C VAL A 233 15.65 -14.45 16.59
N LEU A 234 15.80 -13.73 15.49
CA LEU A 234 17.00 -13.71 14.64
C LEU A 234 17.62 -12.33 14.69
N THR A 235 18.93 -12.23 14.95
CA THR A 235 19.66 -10.97 14.90
C THR A 235 20.72 -11.01 13.80
N VAL A 236 20.85 -9.90 13.05
CA VAL A 236 21.93 -9.71 12.07
C VAL A 236 23.21 -9.32 12.79
N LEU A 237 24.28 -10.09 12.55
CA LEU A 237 25.60 -9.89 13.16
C LEU A 237 26.65 -9.35 12.21
N GLY A 238 26.65 -9.87 10.99
CA GLY A 238 27.63 -9.52 9.96
C GLY A 238 26.95 -8.98 8.72
N PHE A 239 27.63 -8.05 8.07
CA PHE A 239 27.14 -7.32 6.91
C PHE A 239 27.93 -7.72 5.66
N PRO A 240 27.30 -7.74 4.47
CA PRO A 240 28.03 -7.90 3.22
C PRO A 240 28.96 -6.70 2.95
N GLY A 241 29.96 -6.87 2.12
CA GLY A 241 30.89 -5.79 1.77
C GLY A 241 30.22 -4.61 1.05
N VAL A 242 29.08 -4.85 0.41
CA VAL A 242 28.28 -3.82 -0.28
C VAL A 242 26.80 -4.05 0.02
N THR A 243 26.07 -2.98 0.35
CA THR A 243 24.62 -3.01 0.48
C THR A 243 23.95 -2.26 -0.68
N THR A 244 22.76 -2.68 -1.03
CA THR A 244 21.91 -2.03 -2.06
C THR A 244 20.57 -1.62 -1.45
N PRO A 245 19.91 -0.58 -2.01
CA PRO A 245 18.57 -0.20 -1.57
C PRO A 245 17.62 -1.38 -1.52
N GLY A 246 16.87 -1.52 -0.41
CA GLY A 246 15.88 -2.58 -0.26
C GLY A 246 16.46 -3.99 -0.18
N VAL A 247 17.70 -4.14 0.28
CA VAL A 247 18.39 -5.43 0.32
C VAL A 247 17.64 -6.53 1.08
N LEU A 248 16.80 -6.16 2.05
CA LEU A 248 15.98 -7.06 2.86
C LEU A 248 14.50 -7.12 2.43
N ASP A 249 14.10 -6.37 1.39
CA ASP A 249 12.69 -6.28 0.95
C ASP A 249 12.12 -7.62 0.46
N ALA A 250 12.99 -8.58 0.10
CA ALA A 250 12.58 -9.96 -0.21
C ALA A 250 11.87 -10.68 0.97
N LEU A 251 11.93 -10.14 2.19
CA LEU A 251 11.12 -10.64 3.32
C LEU A 251 9.62 -10.45 3.08
N ASN A 252 9.20 -9.51 2.23
CA ASN A 252 7.80 -9.30 1.86
C ASN A 252 7.18 -10.49 1.09
N ASP A 253 7.98 -11.38 0.51
CA ASP A 253 7.51 -12.57 -0.19
C ASP A 253 7.09 -13.70 0.76
N LEU A 254 7.41 -13.59 2.06
CA LEU A 254 7.06 -14.59 3.05
C LEU A 254 5.55 -14.66 3.28
N GLY A 255 5.00 -15.88 3.26
CA GLY A 255 3.58 -16.17 3.47
C GLY A 255 3.17 -16.35 4.94
N PHE A 256 3.83 -15.67 5.87
CA PHE A 256 3.52 -15.73 7.30
C PHE A 256 3.86 -14.40 8.00
N SER A 257 3.31 -14.23 9.21
CA SER A 257 3.52 -13.02 10.02
C SER A 257 4.92 -12.97 10.61
N TYR A 258 5.52 -11.79 10.61
CA TYR A 258 6.77 -11.47 11.28
C TYR A 258 6.83 -10.00 11.68
N ARG A 259 7.76 -9.66 12.58
CA ARG A 259 8.21 -8.31 12.86
C ARG A 259 9.71 -8.21 12.52
N TRP A 260 10.06 -7.31 11.61
CA TRP A 260 11.44 -6.95 11.28
C TRP A 260 11.69 -5.53 11.79
N VAL A 261 12.58 -5.40 12.74
CA VAL A 261 12.91 -4.12 13.37
C VAL A 261 14.39 -3.82 13.17
N THR A 262 14.68 -2.68 12.61
CA THR A 262 16.02 -2.11 12.51
C THR A 262 16.08 -0.89 13.44
N ARG A 263 16.81 -1.05 14.55
CA ARG A 263 17.06 0.02 15.52
C ARG A 263 18.41 0.67 15.22
N TRP A 264 18.43 2.00 15.19
CA TRP A 264 19.66 2.75 15.01
C TRP A 264 19.75 3.84 16.09
N ILE A 265 20.90 3.94 16.80
CA ILE A 265 21.17 4.91 17.86
C ILE A 265 22.27 5.84 17.36
N GLY A 266 21.94 7.13 17.18
CA GLY A 266 22.83 8.13 16.62
C GLY A 266 24.02 8.45 17.52
N LEU A 267 25.19 8.62 16.92
CA LEU A 267 26.41 9.09 17.55
C LEU A 267 26.71 10.53 17.15
N ASP A 268 27.35 11.28 18.05
CA ASP A 268 27.92 12.56 17.64
C ASP A 268 29.14 12.36 16.72
N LYS A 269 29.50 13.39 15.98
CA LYS A 269 30.64 13.35 15.04
C LYS A 269 31.97 13.06 15.75
N VAL A 270 32.15 13.54 16.98
CA VAL A 270 33.39 13.37 17.77
C VAL A 270 33.50 11.93 18.24
N GLU A 271 32.41 11.35 18.74
CA GLU A 271 32.38 9.95 19.21
C GLU A 271 32.53 8.99 18.03
N ALA A 272 31.81 9.22 16.93
CA ALA A 272 31.95 8.44 15.70
C ALA A 272 33.40 8.46 15.18
N THR A 273 34.01 9.66 15.09
CA THR A 273 35.44 9.81 14.69
C THR A 273 36.35 9.03 15.62
N ARG A 274 36.10 9.05 16.92
CA ARG A 274 36.87 8.33 17.93
C ARG A 274 36.77 6.83 17.74
N HIS A 275 35.56 6.31 17.49
CA HIS A 275 35.33 4.89 17.23
C HIS A 275 35.99 4.43 15.94
N LEU A 276 35.79 5.14 14.82
CA LEU A 276 36.37 4.80 13.52
C LEU A 276 37.89 4.86 13.56
N THR A 277 38.47 5.90 14.21
CA THR A 277 39.93 5.99 14.41
C THR A 277 40.47 4.81 15.23
N ARG A 278 39.73 4.33 16.26
CA ARG A 278 40.11 3.14 17.03
C ARG A 278 40.09 1.89 16.15
N LEU A 279 39.04 1.69 15.35
CA LEU A 279 38.93 0.57 14.42
C LEU A 279 40.06 0.61 13.39
N ARG A 280 40.34 1.75 12.77
CA ARG A 280 41.44 1.92 11.83
C ARG A 280 42.77 1.52 12.44
N ARG A 281 43.10 2.04 13.65
CA ARG A 281 44.35 1.71 14.38
C ARG A 281 44.45 0.22 14.71
N GLN A 282 43.32 -0.40 15.08
CA GLN A 282 43.26 -1.81 15.41
C GLN A 282 43.54 -2.71 14.20
N TRP A 283 42.95 -2.39 13.03
CA TRP A 283 43.20 -3.12 11.80
C TRP A 283 44.57 -2.83 11.21
N PHE A 284 45.00 -1.57 11.26
CA PHE A 284 46.37 -1.20 10.87
C PHE A 284 47.44 -1.95 11.65
N ALA A 285 47.25 -2.13 12.97
CA ALA A 285 48.18 -2.90 13.82
C ALA A 285 48.13 -4.40 13.49
N LYS A 286 47.03 -4.95 13.03
CA LYS A 286 46.92 -6.36 12.62
C LYS A 286 47.50 -6.65 11.23
N ARG A 287 47.78 -5.61 10.43
CA ARG A 287 48.31 -5.73 9.07
C ARG A 287 49.62 -6.49 8.99
N LYS A 288 50.48 -6.35 10.00
CA LYS A 288 51.76 -7.08 10.10
C LYS A 288 51.78 -7.90 11.36
N SER A 289 52.22 -9.17 11.28
CA SER A 289 52.39 -9.99 12.46
C SER A 289 53.53 -9.45 13.34
N VAL A 290 53.43 -9.66 14.66
CA VAL A 290 54.52 -9.23 15.60
C VAL A 290 55.86 -9.79 15.17
N ALA A 291 55.92 -11.01 14.63
CA ALA A 291 57.14 -11.63 14.09
C ALA A 291 57.65 -10.90 12.83
N ALA A 292 56.78 -10.37 11.98
CA ALA A 292 57.16 -9.60 10.80
C ALA A 292 57.73 -8.23 11.21
N ILE A 293 57.10 -7.56 12.20
CA ILE A 293 57.59 -6.28 12.75
C ILE A 293 58.93 -6.45 13.43
N LEU A 294 59.14 -7.49 14.27
CA LEU A 294 60.41 -7.79 14.90
C LEU A 294 61.51 -8.09 13.86
N ARG A 295 61.18 -8.79 12.75
CA ARG A 295 62.11 -9.09 11.69
C ARG A 295 62.49 -7.81 10.90
N GLU A 296 61.57 -6.90 10.67
CA GLU A 296 61.87 -5.59 10.05
C GLU A 296 62.81 -4.74 10.90
N VAL A 297 62.53 -4.68 12.20
CA VAL A 297 63.35 -3.93 13.15
C VAL A 297 64.75 -4.57 13.32
N MET A 298 64.84 -5.91 13.34
CA MET A 298 66.17 -6.61 13.52
C MET A 298 67.00 -6.68 12.23
N PHE A 299 66.37 -6.72 11.05
CA PHE A 299 67.10 -6.95 9.78
C PHE A 299 66.99 -5.78 8.79
N ASN A 300 66.34 -4.69 9.17
CA ASN A 300 66.13 -3.48 8.33
C ASN A 300 65.69 -3.79 6.89
N ARG A 301 64.85 -4.84 6.73
CA ARG A 301 64.28 -5.27 5.46
C ARG A 301 62.75 -5.25 5.57
N GLU A 302 62.08 -4.53 4.68
CA GLU A 302 60.65 -4.54 4.58
C GLU A 302 60.13 -5.96 4.26
N THR A 303 59.21 -6.46 5.05
CA THR A 303 58.56 -7.76 4.84
C THR A 303 57.32 -7.56 3.95
N ALA A 304 57.30 -8.22 2.79
CA ALA A 304 56.17 -8.16 1.85
C ALA A 304 54.91 -8.91 2.32
N LEU A 305 54.95 -9.57 3.49
CA LEU A 305 53.83 -10.31 4.07
C LEU A 305 52.94 -9.34 4.88
N VAL A 306 52.02 -8.73 4.17
CA VAL A 306 50.93 -7.93 4.73
C VAL A 306 49.65 -8.76 4.67
N ASP A 307 48.84 -8.73 5.72
CA ASP A 307 47.50 -9.33 5.72
C ASP A 307 46.56 -8.43 4.89
N PRO A 308 46.11 -8.87 3.69
CA PRO A 308 45.31 -8.04 2.81
C PRO A 308 43.90 -7.76 3.40
N ASP A 309 43.36 -8.64 4.23
CA ASP A 309 42.07 -8.44 4.89
C ASP A 309 42.16 -7.30 5.93
N ALA A 310 43.24 -7.28 6.71
CA ALA A 310 43.47 -6.21 7.67
C ALA A 310 43.78 -4.86 7.00
N GLU A 311 44.42 -4.88 5.82
CA GLU A 311 44.67 -3.67 5.02
C GLU A 311 43.40 -3.11 4.43
N ASN A 312 42.54 -3.94 3.80
CA ASN A 312 41.22 -3.53 3.27
C ASN A 312 40.33 -2.95 4.37
N LYS A 313 40.28 -3.58 5.54
CA LYS A 313 39.47 -3.07 6.67
C LYS A 313 40.03 -1.76 7.27
N ALA A 314 41.32 -1.54 7.18
CA ALA A 314 41.92 -0.26 7.58
C ALA A 314 41.58 0.84 6.56
N GLN A 315 41.55 0.51 5.26
CA GLN A 315 41.14 1.40 4.20
C GLN A 315 39.63 1.74 4.28
N ASP A 316 38.77 0.75 4.49
CA ASP A 316 37.34 0.95 4.72
C ASP A 316 37.09 1.95 5.88
N ALA A 317 37.89 1.84 6.96
CA ALA A 317 37.80 2.77 8.08
C ALA A 317 38.29 4.19 7.73
N ASP A 318 39.27 4.33 6.82
CA ASP A 318 39.70 5.65 6.31
C ASP A 318 38.64 6.29 5.39
N GLU A 319 38.04 5.52 4.51
CA GLU A 319 36.92 5.97 3.66
C GLU A 319 35.73 6.42 4.52
N ALA A 320 35.36 5.64 5.53
CA ALA A 320 34.31 5.99 6.49
C ALA A 320 34.62 7.30 7.25
N LEU A 321 35.90 7.56 7.60
CA LEU A 321 36.33 8.82 8.21
C LEU A 321 36.22 10.01 7.24
N GLN A 322 36.47 9.80 5.95
CA GLN A 322 36.31 10.84 4.92
C GLN A 322 34.82 11.19 4.72
N GLU A 323 33.95 10.19 4.57
CA GLU A 323 32.51 10.38 4.43
C GLU A 323 31.88 11.08 5.65
N LEU A 324 32.33 10.74 6.86
CA LEU A 324 31.94 11.44 8.09
C LEU A 324 32.49 12.87 8.10
N GLY A 325 33.72 13.07 7.59
CA GLY A 325 34.39 14.37 7.51
C GLY A 325 33.66 15.36 6.59
N SER A 326 33.19 14.89 5.44
CA SER A 326 32.42 15.66 4.44
C SER A 326 30.93 15.85 4.80
N ASP A 327 30.45 15.30 5.92
CA ASP A 327 29.05 15.31 6.32
C ASP A 327 28.09 14.63 5.33
N ASP A 328 28.61 13.66 4.54
CA ASP A 328 27.80 12.89 3.62
C ASP A 328 26.92 11.87 4.37
N VAL A 329 27.42 11.34 5.49
CA VAL A 329 26.74 10.38 6.35
C VAL A 329 26.92 10.71 7.84
N ALA A 330 26.04 10.19 8.67
CA ALA A 330 26.24 10.10 10.13
C ALA A 330 26.41 8.63 10.54
N PHE A 331 27.02 8.38 11.68
CA PHE A 331 27.25 7.05 12.21
C PHE A 331 26.39 6.80 13.44
N GLY A 332 26.02 5.54 13.65
CA GLY A 332 25.29 5.10 14.82
C GLY A 332 25.44 3.61 15.06
N TYR A 333 24.94 3.14 16.20
CA TYR A 333 24.85 1.73 16.52
C TYR A 333 23.59 1.13 15.89
N LEU A 334 23.78 0.12 15.05
CA LEU A 334 22.68 -0.57 14.36
C LEU A 334 22.39 -1.91 15.02
N THR A 335 21.12 -2.25 15.16
CA THR A 335 20.66 -3.58 15.54
C THR A 335 19.47 -3.96 14.68
N THR A 336 19.59 -5.02 13.88
CA THR A 336 18.47 -5.55 13.09
C THR A 336 18.02 -6.89 13.65
N VAL A 337 16.75 -6.97 14.02
CA VAL A 337 16.13 -8.13 14.66
C VAL A 337 14.87 -8.52 13.87
N ILE A 338 14.71 -9.81 13.62
CA ILE A 338 13.47 -10.37 13.08
C ILE A 338 12.87 -11.32 14.10
N VAL A 339 11.60 -11.09 14.42
CA VAL A 339 10.80 -11.88 15.34
C VAL A 339 9.73 -12.62 14.57
N VAL A 340 9.66 -13.93 14.76
CA VAL A 340 8.58 -14.77 14.26
C VAL A 340 7.94 -15.53 15.42
N SER A 341 6.66 -15.87 15.29
CA SER A 341 5.92 -16.59 16.30
C SER A 341 5.00 -17.66 15.70
N ASP A 342 4.73 -18.69 16.49
CA ASP A 342 3.71 -19.71 16.19
C ASP A 342 3.33 -20.46 17.48
N ALA A 343 2.09 -20.96 17.55
CA ALA A 343 1.65 -21.82 18.65
C ALA A 343 2.42 -23.16 18.69
N ASP A 344 2.86 -23.65 17.51
CA ASP A 344 3.71 -24.84 17.41
C ASP A 344 5.19 -24.42 17.36
N PRO A 345 6.03 -24.86 18.32
CA PRO A 345 7.46 -24.51 18.35
C PRO A 345 8.24 -25.01 17.12
N ARG A 346 7.79 -26.08 16.45
CA ARG A 346 8.39 -26.57 15.21
C ARG A 346 8.13 -25.60 14.06
N ARG A 347 6.87 -25.17 13.89
CA ARG A 347 6.50 -24.17 12.90
C ARG A 347 7.21 -22.84 13.13
N ALA A 348 7.34 -22.41 14.38
CA ALA A 348 8.11 -21.21 14.72
C ALA A 348 9.56 -21.33 14.26
N ASN A 349 10.20 -22.49 14.44
CA ASN A 349 11.55 -22.76 13.94
C ASN A 349 11.62 -22.79 12.40
N ASP A 350 10.64 -23.39 11.73
CA ASP A 350 10.58 -23.43 10.27
C ASP A 350 10.45 -22.03 9.66
N LYS A 351 9.63 -21.18 10.26
CA LYS A 351 9.52 -19.75 9.91
C LYS A 351 10.86 -19.03 10.08
N LEU A 352 11.56 -19.26 11.21
CA LEU A 352 12.86 -18.67 11.47
C LEU A 352 13.92 -19.10 10.43
N ILE A 353 13.94 -20.39 10.07
CA ILE A 353 14.82 -20.94 9.03
C ILE A 353 14.54 -20.30 7.67
N ALA A 354 13.28 -20.07 7.32
CA ALA A 354 12.91 -19.40 6.07
C ALA A 354 13.41 -17.95 6.02
N VAL A 355 13.25 -17.20 7.12
CA VAL A 355 13.79 -15.83 7.27
C VAL A 355 15.32 -15.84 7.16
N GLU A 356 15.99 -16.70 7.92
CA GLU A 356 17.45 -16.81 7.93
C GLU A 356 18.01 -17.12 6.53
N ARG A 357 17.36 -17.99 5.78
CA ARG A 357 17.78 -18.32 4.40
C ARG A 357 17.73 -17.10 3.48
N ILE A 358 16.70 -16.27 3.58
CA ILE A 358 16.57 -15.04 2.77
C ILE A 358 17.71 -14.07 3.14
N ILE A 359 17.92 -13.82 4.42
CA ILE A 359 18.90 -12.84 4.89
C ILE A 359 20.34 -13.31 4.57
N ASN A 360 20.67 -14.55 4.87
CA ASN A 360 22.00 -15.12 4.57
C ASN A 360 22.25 -15.21 3.07
N GLY A 361 21.20 -15.44 2.26
CA GLY A 361 21.27 -15.40 0.79
C GLY A 361 21.63 -14.03 0.22
N ARG A 362 21.50 -12.95 1.02
CA ARG A 362 21.93 -11.59 0.68
C ARG A 362 23.32 -11.23 1.22
N GLY A 363 24.06 -12.22 1.73
CA GLY A 363 25.43 -12.05 2.22
C GLY A 363 25.54 -11.55 3.66
N PHE A 364 24.46 -11.48 4.41
CA PHE A 364 24.49 -11.19 5.84
C PHE A 364 24.82 -12.45 6.64
N VAL A 365 25.34 -12.25 7.86
CA VAL A 365 25.53 -13.31 8.84
C VAL A 365 24.55 -13.08 9.98
N THR A 366 23.80 -14.12 10.32
CA THR A 366 22.75 -14.04 11.34
C THR A 366 23.04 -14.95 12.52
N ILE A 367 22.41 -14.66 13.65
CA ILE A 367 22.41 -15.52 14.84
C ILE A 367 20.98 -15.77 15.28
N ARG A 368 20.64 -17.03 15.53
CA ARG A 368 19.40 -17.41 16.21
C ARG A 368 19.63 -17.17 17.70
N GLU A 369 18.91 -16.21 18.25
CA GLU A 369 19.05 -15.87 19.65
C GLU A 369 18.45 -16.96 20.54
N SER A 370 19.15 -17.30 21.60
CA SER A 370 18.72 -18.24 22.63
C SER A 370 18.85 -17.62 24.03
N LEU A 371 20.09 -17.50 24.52
CA LEU A 371 20.33 -16.86 25.81
C LEU A 371 19.96 -15.39 25.84
N ASN A 372 20.10 -14.69 24.72
CA ASN A 372 19.74 -13.28 24.57
C ASN A 372 18.38 -13.07 23.89
N ALA A 373 17.56 -14.12 23.74
CA ALA A 373 16.30 -14.04 23.01
C ALA A 373 15.35 -12.98 23.60
N VAL A 374 15.25 -12.93 24.92
CA VAL A 374 14.42 -11.93 25.64
C VAL A 374 14.97 -10.53 25.43
N GLU A 375 16.30 -10.33 25.60
CA GLU A 375 16.94 -9.04 25.42
C GLU A 375 16.83 -8.52 23.99
N ALA A 376 17.00 -9.41 23.00
CA ALA A 376 16.85 -9.06 21.58
C ALA A 376 15.41 -8.68 21.24
N TRP A 377 14.42 -9.40 21.79
CA TRP A 377 13.00 -9.07 21.64
C TRP A 377 12.66 -7.75 22.31
N LEU A 378 13.08 -7.52 23.58
CA LEU A 378 12.86 -6.25 24.26
C LEU A 378 13.49 -5.07 23.50
N GLY A 379 14.70 -5.25 22.97
CA GLY A 379 15.39 -4.24 22.16
C GLY A 379 14.74 -3.96 20.79
N SER A 380 13.80 -4.79 20.37
CA SER A 380 12.97 -4.56 19.18
C SER A 380 11.70 -3.73 19.48
N LEU A 381 11.38 -3.49 20.76
CA LEU A 381 10.21 -2.70 21.11
C LEU A 381 10.48 -1.20 20.89
N PRO A 382 9.55 -0.46 20.25
CA PRO A 382 9.69 0.98 20.04
C PRO A 382 9.96 1.71 21.38
N GLY A 383 11.01 2.53 21.40
CA GLY A 383 11.40 3.27 22.61
C GLY A 383 12.38 2.53 23.54
N ASN A 384 12.66 1.26 23.35
CA ASN A 384 13.66 0.53 24.14
C ASN A 384 15.04 0.60 23.48
N ALA A 385 15.83 1.61 23.83
CA ALA A 385 17.18 1.80 23.32
C ALA A 385 18.26 1.00 24.07
N TYR A 386 17.94 0.46 25.26
CA TYR A 386 18.92 -0.10 26.20
C TYR A 386 19.14 -1.61 26.04
N ALA A 387 18.08 -2.35 25.75
CA ALA A 387 18.16 -3.79 25.57
C ALA A 387 18.92 -4.16 24.29
N ASN A 388 19.48 -5.35 24.28
CA ASN A 388 20.31 -5.92 23.22
C ASN A 388 21.78 -5.44 23.20
N VAL A 389 22.67 -6.38 23.40
CA VAL A 389 24.13 -6.18 23.47
C VAL A 389 24.82 -6.06 22.11
N ARG A 390 24.08 -6.28 20.99
CA ARG A 390 24.65 -6.28 19.66
C ARG A 390 24.54 -4.89 19.04
N GLN A 391 25.69 -4.23 18.87
CA GLN A 391 25.75 -2.82 18.49
C GLN A 391 26.88 -2.58 17.45
N PRO A 392 26.82 -3.16 16.25
CA PRO A 392 27.74 -2.81 15.18
C PRO A 392 27.56 -1.33 14.81
N ILE A 393 28.67 -0.65 14.51
CA ILE A 393 28.66 0.73 14.05
C ILE A 393 28.41 0.77 12.55
N VAL A 394 27.43 1.55 12.11
CA VAL A 394 26.98 1.62 10.70
C VAL A 394 26.60 3.07 10.37
N HIS A 395 26.84 3.51 9.14
CA HIS A 395 26.46 4.83 8.69
C HIS A 395 25.00 4.88 8.15
N THR A 396 24.45 6.08 8.06
CA THR A 396 23.04 6.33 7.70
C THR A 396 22.66 5.91 6.29
N LEU A 397 23.59 5.88 5.32
CA LEU A 397 23.29 5.36 3.99
C LEU A 397 23.04 3.85 4.02
N ASN A 398 23.85 3.08 4.78
CA ASN A 398 23.60 1.66 4.98
C ASN A 398 22.30 1.42 5.77
N LEU A 399 21.97 2.28 6.75
CA LEU A 399 20.67 2.25 7.42
C LEU A 399 19.54 2.41 6.40
N ALA A 400 19.64 3.38 5.47
CA ALA A 400 18.66 3.59 4.41
C ALA A 400 18.53 2.40 3.44
N HIS A 401 19.61 1.63 3.23
CA HIS A 401 19.56 0.39 2.45
C HIS A 401 18.91 -0.78 3.20
N MET A 402 19.01 -0.80 4.53
CA MET A 402 18.51 -1.89 5.38
C MET A 402 17.13 -1.62 5.98
N MET A 403 16.60 -0.43 5.82
CA MET A 403 15.22 -0.15 6.21
C MET A 403 14.24 -0.74 5.17
N PRO A 404 13.01 -1.06 5.53
CA PRO A 404 11.98 -1.43 4.57
C PRO A 404 11.64 -0.24 3.68
N VAL A 405 12.27 -0.16 2.50
CA VAL A 405 12.15 0.97 1.56
C VAL A 405 11.02 0.74 0.57
N SER A 406 10.86 -0.47 0.05
CA SER A 406 9.84 -0.80 -0.92
C SER A 406 8.81 -1.77 -0.34
N ALA A 407 7.55 -1.60 -0.75
CA ALA A 407 6.44 -2.38 -0.26
C ALA A 407 5.64 -3.01 -1.40
N VAL A 408 4.97 -4.10 -1.09
CA VAL A 408 3.93 -4.66 -1.96
C VAL A 408 2.62 -3.95 -1.61
N TRP A 409 2.12 -3.10 -2.51
CA TRP A 409 0.92 -2.32 -2.24
C TRP A 409 -0.34 -3.19 -2.21
N ALA A 410 -1.04 -3.19 -1.08
CA ALA A 410 -2.28 -3.94 -0.89
C ALA A 410 -3.55 -3.17 -1.35
N GLY A 411 -3.39 -1.93 -1.84
CA GLY A 411 -4.51 -1.04 -2.13
C GLY A 411 -5.07 -0.35 -0.87
N PRO A 412 -6.05 0.56 -1.04
CA PRO A 412 -6.66 1.28 0.08
C PRO A 412 -7.53 0.35 0.94
N ASP A 413 -7.56 0.58 2.26
CA ASP A 413 -8.40 -0.19 3.18
C ASP A 413 -9.89 0.10 3.00
N ARG A 414 -10.21 1.33 2.60
CA ARG A 414 -11.58 1.77 2.30
C ARG A 414 -11.60 2.90 1.27
N ASN A 415 -12.72 3.06 0.59
CA ASN A 415 -13.01 4.25 -0.18
C ASN A 415 -13.42 5.38 0.78
N ARG A 416 -12.51 6.32 1.04
CA ARG A 416 -12.74 7.42 2.00
C ARG A 416 -13.78 8.42 1.49
N HIS A 417 -13.89 8.60 0.16
CA HIS A 417 -14.83 9.55 -0.44
C HIS A 417 -16.27 9.09 -0.32
N LEU A 418 -16.53 7.81 -0.61
CA LEU A 418 -17.86 7.20 -0.52
C LEU A 418 -18.18 6.62 0.85
N ASP A 419 -17.26 6.73 1.81
CA ASP A 419 -17.35 6.12 3.14
C ASP A 419 -17.73 4.64 3.10
N ALA A 420 -17.10 3.88 2.21
CA ALA A 420 -17.47 2.52 1.82
C ALA A 420 -16.24 1.60 1.74
N PRO A 421 -16.43 0.27 1.68
CA PRO A 421 -15.35 -0.66 1.36
C PRO A 421 -14.71 -0.33 -0.01
N PRO A 422 -13.49 -0.82 -0.29
CA PRO A 422 -12.90 -0.71 -1.64
C PRO A 422 -13.80 -1.41 -2.66
N LEU A 423 -13.66 -1.03 -3.93
CA LEU A 423 -14.52 -1.54 -5.02
C LEU A 423 -14.52 -3.06 -5.12
N MET A 424 -13.35 -3.70 -5.02
CA MET A 424 -13.22 -5.16 -5.00
C MET A 424 -11.84 -5.59 -4.49
N VAL A 425 -11.77 -6.82 -3.95
CA VAL A 425 -10.52 -7.53 -3.71
C VAL A 425 -10.17 -8.36 -4.95
N THR A 426 -8.93 -8.32 -5.38
CA THR A 426 -8.46 -9.01 -6.57
C THR A 426 -7.37 -10.04 -6.23
N GLU A 427 -7.19 -11.04 -7.07
CA GLU A 427 -6.11 -12.01 -6.92
C GLU A 427 -4.76 -11.40 -7.26
N THR A 428 -3.72 -11.90 -6.61
CA THR A 428 -2.33 -11.54 -6.87
C THR A 428 -1.44 -12.78 -6.89
N ARG A 429 -0.22 -12.66 -7.41
CA ARG A 429 0.72 -13.79 -7.44
C ARG A 429 1.34 -14.12 -6.09
N GLY A 430 1.26 -13.19 -5.13
CA GLY A 430 1.82 -13.34 -3.79
C GLY A 430 0.74 -13.44 -2.72
N SER A 431 1.16 -13.58 -1.47
CA SER A 431 0.23 -13.65 -0.31
C SER A 431 -0.39 -12.30 0.08
N THR A 432 -0.01 -11.19 -0.55
CA THR A 432 -0.61 -9.88 -0.29
C THR A 432 -1.77 -9.64 -1.25
N PRO A 433 -3.03 -9.56 -0.79
CA PRO A 433 -4.18 -9.27 -1.64
C PRO A 433 -4.11 -7.85 -2.19
N PHE A 434 -4.87 -7.55 -3.23
CA PHE A 434 -4.98 -6.20 -3.75
C PHE A 434 -6.43 -5.71 -3.71
N ARG A 435 -6.64 -4.62 -3.00
CA ARG A 435 -7.94 -3.92 -2.90
C ARG A 435 -7.97 -2.84 -3.98
N LEU A 436 -8.66 -3.13 -5.09
CA LEU A 436 -8.83 -2.18 -6.18
C LEU A 436 -9.90 -1.16 -5.81
N ASP A 437 -9.59 0.12 -5.99
CA ASP A 437 -10.54 1.23 -5.95
C ASP A 437 -10.27 2.17 -7.12
N LEU A 438 -11.34 2.81 -7.62
CA LEU A 438 -11.22 3.79 -8.70
C LEU A 438 -10.92 5.19 -8.19
N HIS A 439 -11.27 5.49 -6.91
CA HIS A 439 -11.15 6.83 -6.34
C HIS A 439 -9.73 7.09 -5.78
N VAL A 440 -9.18 8.22 -6.20
CA VAL A 440 -8.01 8.86 -5.57
C VAL A 440 -8.48 10.22 -5.04
N GLY A 441 -8.65 10.34 -3.73
CA GLY A 441 -9.37 11.47 -3.15
C GLY A 441 -10.85 11.46 -3.56
N ASP A 442 -11.35 12.57 -4.08
CA ASP A 442 -12.73 12.75 -4.57
C ASP A 442 -12.88 12.42 -6.08
N VAL A 443 -11.81 12.00 -6.75
CA VAL A 443 -11.82 11.76 -8.20
C VAL A 443 -11.84 10.25 -8.49
N GLY A 444 -12.95 9.77 -9.06
CA GLY A 444 -13.09 8.36 -9.51
C GLY A 444 -12.84 8.14 -11.00
N HIS A 445 -12.36 9.18 -11.74
CA HIS A 445 -12.10 9.03 -13.17
C HIS A 445 -10.95 8.08 -13.43
N THR A 446 -11.17 7.13 -14.34
CA THR A 446 -10.24 6.04 -14.62
C THR A 446 -10.01 5.89 -16.11
N LEU A 447 -8.75 5.70 -16.50
CA LEU A 447 -8.34 5.39 -17.86
C LEU A 447 -7.95 3.91 -17.96
N ILE A 448 -8.59 3.18 -18.89
CA ILE A 448 -8.29 1.76 -19.17
C ILE A 448 -7.77 1.63 -20.59
N VAL A 449 -6.58 1.05 -20.73
CA VAL A 449 -5.92 0.90 -22.01
C VAL A 449 -5.46 -0.51 -22.26
N GLY A 450 -5.79 -1.06 -23.41
CA GLY A 450 -5.29 -2.38 -23.77
C GLY A 450 -5.72 -2.85 -25.15
N PRO A 451 -4.88 -3.66 -25.81
CA PRO A 451 -5.15 -4.15 -27.15
C PRO A 451 -6.42 -5.02 -27.18
N THR A 452 -6.96 -5.19 -28.39
CA THR A 452 -8.11 -6.06 -28.64
C THR A 452 -7.82 -7.48 -28.16
N GLY A 453 -8.78 -8.08 -27.45
CA GLY A 453 -8.65 -9.44 -26.93
C GLY A 453 -7.85 -9.57 -25.62
N ALA A 454 -7.33 -8.47 -25.05
CA ALA A 454 -6.60 -8.51 -23.78
C ALA A 454 -7.49 -8.65 -22.54
N GLY A 455 -8.84 -8.55 -22.66
CA GLY A 455 -9.78 -8.71 -21.54
C GLY A 455 -10.44 -7.42 -21.07
N LYS A 456 -10.41 -6.34 -21.87
CA LYS A 456 -10.96 -5.01 -21.56
C LYS A 456 -12.46 -5.06 -21.18
N SER A 457 -13.31 -5.62 -22.05
CA SER A 457 -14.76 -5.62 -21.82
C SER A 457 -15.16 -6.44 -20.58
N VAL A 458 -14.44 -7.53 -20.28
CA VAL A 458 -14.67 -8.33 -19.09
C VAL A 458 -14.34 -7.52 -17.83
N LEU A 459 -13.24 -6.75 -17.84
CA LEU A 459 -12.91 -5.83 -16.76
C LEU A 459 -14.00 -4.78 -16.56
N LEU A 460 -14.48 -4.14 -17.63
CA LEU A 460 -15.52 -3.12 -17.58
C LEU A 460 -16.82 -3.66 -16.98
N ALA A 461 -17.28 -4.83 -17.43
CA ALA A 461 -18.46 -5.49 -16.89
C ALA A 461 -18.29 -5.87 -15.40
N THR A 462 -17.09 -6.35 -15.02
CA THR A 462 -16.78 -6.68 -13.61
C THR A 462 -16.80 -5.43 -12.74
N LEU A 463 -16.17 -4.32 -13.19
CA LEU A 463 -16.20 -3.04 -12.48
C LEU A 463 -17.66 -2.55 -12.30
N ALA A 464 -18.46 -2.65 -13.33
CA ALA A 464 -19.88 -2.26 -13.31
C ALA A 464 -20.67 -3.04 -12.26
N MET A 465 -20.54 -4.37 -12.24
CA MET A 465 -21.23 -5.21 -11.25
C MET A 465 -20.71 -4.95 -9.84
N GLN A 466 -19.42 -4.78 -9.64
CA GLN A 466 -18.84 -4.51 -8.32
C GLN A 466 -19.16 -3.09 -7.83
N PHE A 467 -19.37 -2.13 -8.73
CA PHE A 467 -19.75 -0.77 -8.34
C PHE A 467 -21.14 -0.72 -7.66
N ARG A 468 -22.01 -1.71 -7.93
CA ARG A 468 -23.33 -1.85 -7.28
C ARG A 468 -23.25 -2.10 -5.77
N ARG A 469 -22.04 -2.30 -5.21
CA ARG A 469 -21.83 -2.39 -3.75
C ARG A 469 -22.00 -1.05 -3.04
N PHE A 470 -21.89 0.07 -3.76
CA PHE A 470 -22.13 1.38 -3.18
C PHE A 470 -23.63 1.66 -3.09
N ILE A 471 -24.08 2.17 -1.95
CA ILE A 471 -25.51 2.36 -1.70
C ILE A 471 -26.09 3.36 -2.69
N GLY A 472 -27.17 2.96 -3.36
CA GLY A 472 -27.86 3.78 -4.36
C GLY A 472 -27.12 3.99 -5.67
N ALA A 473 -26.04 3.21 -5.92
CA ALA A 473 -25.20 3.35 -7.09
C ALA A 473 -25.97 3.24 -8.42
N GLN A 474 -25.63 4.12 -9.35
CA GLN A 474 -26.06 4.08 -10.75
C GLN A 474 -24.91 3.58 -11.62
N VAL A 475 -25.23 2.83 -12.67
CA VAL A 475 -24.26 2.33 -13.65
C VAL A 475 -24.77 2.60 -15.06
N ILE A 476 -23.99 3.32 -15.84
CA ILE A 476 -24.31 3.71 -17.21
C ILE A 476 -23.16 3.23 -18.11
N LEU A 477 -23.50 2.37 -19.07
CA LEU A 477 -22.52 1.71 -19.96
C LEU A 477 -22.81 2.12 -21.41
N PHE A 478 -21.83 2.76 -22.06
CA PHE A 478 -21.78 2.89 -23.52
C PHE A 478 -20.83 1.83 -24.04
N ASP A 479 -21.37 0.86 -24.73
CA ASP A 479 -20.68 -0.37 -25.15
C ASP A 479 -20.75 -0.53 -26.68
N ARG A 480 -19.80 -1.26 -27.21
CA ARG A 480 -19.79 -1.65 -28.62
C ARG A 480 -19.66 -3.16 -28.74
N GLY A 481 -20.61 -3.80 -29.43
CA GLY A 481 -20.62 -5.26 -29.59
C GLY A 481 -21.31 -6.01 -28.48
N ARG A 482 -22.18 -5.36 -27.70
CA ARG A 482 -23.07 -5.95 -26.67
C ARG A 482 -22.33 -6.72 -25.59
N SER A 483 -21.09 -6.38 -25.30
CA SER A 483 -20.21 -7.13 -24.42
C SER A 483 -20.67 -7.08 -22.94
N ALA A 484 -21.26 -5.97 -22.50
CA ALA A 484 -21.77 -5.78 -21.15
C ALA A 484 -23.28 -6.07 -21.00
N ARG A 485 -23.97 -6.50 -22.06
CA ARG A 485 -25.42 -6.69 -22.12
C ARG A 485 -25.93 -7.67 -21.06
N ALA A 486 -25.29 -8.83 -20.93
CA ALA A 486 -25.68 -9.85 -19.95
C ALA A 486 -25.57 -9.33 -18.51
N ALA A 487 -24.47 -8.65 -18.20
CA ALA A 487 -24.24 -8.06 -16.88
C ALA A 487 -25.29 -6.99 -16.56
N ALA A 488 -25.57 -6.07 -17.49
CA ALA A 488 -26.57 -5.01 -17.30
C ALA A 488 -27.97 -5.59 -17.03
N LEU A 489 -28.41 -6.56 -17.83
CA LEU A 489 -29.69 -7.23 -17.64
C LEU A 489 -29.77 -8.01 -16.33
N ALA A 490 -28.70 -8.69 -15.94
CA ALA A 490 -28.62 -9.43 -14.68
C ALA A 490 -28.70 -8.51 -13.46
N MET A 491 -28.16 -7.29 -13.54
CA MET A 491 -28.32 -6.25 -12.51
C MET A 491 -29.74 -5.63 -12.48
N GLY A 492 -30.69 -6.14 -13.29
CA GLY A 492 -32.02 -5.60 -13.40
C GLY A 492 -32.12 -4.31 -14.23
N GLY A 493 -31.10 -4.02 -15.02
CA GLY A 493 -31.01 -2.86 -15.88
C GLY A 493 -31.71 -3.00 -17.23
N ALA A 494 -31.69 -1.91 -18.01
CA ALA A 494 -32.15 -1.88 -19.39
C ALA A 494 -30.96 -1.94 -20.37
N SER A 495 -31.14 -2.70 -21.45
CA SER A 495 -30.21 -2.74 -22.58
C SER A 495 -30.90 -2.10 -23.78
N ILE A 496 -30.34 -1.00 -24.27
CA ILE A 496 -30.93 -0.12 -25.28
C ILE A 496 -30.01 -0.14 -26.50
N GLU A 497 -30.56 -0.51 -27.64
CA GLU A 497 -29.84 -0.45 -28.92
C GLU A 497 -30.09 0.91 -29.59
N LEU A 498 -28.97 1.64 -29.81
CA LEU A 498 -29.03 2.95 -30.47
C LEU A 498 -28.96 2.76 -31.98
N GLY A 499 -30.09 2.56 -32.62
CA GLY A 499 -30.14 2.35 -34.06
C GLY A 499 -31.53 2.55 -34.66
N LEU A 500 -31.62 2.62 -35.99
CA LEU A 500 -32.85 2.86 -36.74
C LEU A 500 -33.81 1.67 -36.70
N GLU A 501 -33.29 0.46 -36.49
CA GLU A 501 -34.09 -0.77 -36.49
C GLU A 501 -34.65 -1.10 -35.09
N GLY A 502 -34.19 -0.38 -34.04
CA GLY A 502 -34.56 -0.58 -32.64
C GLY A 502 -36.00 -0.12 -32.32
N THR A 503 -36.43 -0.39 -31.08
CA THR A 503 -37.71 0.08 -30.53
C THR A 503 -37.58 1.42 -29.82
N LEU A 504 -36.36 1.99 -29.76
CA LEU A 504 -36.10 3.27 -29.10
C LEU A 504 -36.68 4.41 -29.91
N ALA A 505 -37.53 5.20 -29.29
CA ALA A 505 -38.00 6.48 -29.81
C ALA A 505 -37.66 7.58 -28.80
N LEU A 506 -36.91 8.57 -29.24
CA LEU A 506 -36.53 9.74 -28.48
C LEU A 506 -37.41 10.92 -28.81
N GLN A 507 -37.76 11.73 -27.82
CA GLN A 507 -38.54 12.95 -27.99
C GLN A 507 -37.74 14.15 -27.42
N PRO A 508 -36.72 14.66 -28.16
CA PRO A 508 -35.81 15.67 -27.63
C PRO A 508 -36.45 16.99 -27.27
N LEU A 509 -37.56 17.33 -27.93
CA LEU A 509 -38.28 18.58 -27.70
C LEU A 509 -39.44 18.46 -26.70
N ALA A 510 -39.61 17.29 -26.05
CA ALA A 510 -40.75 17.02 -25.15
C ALA A 510 -40.89 18.02 -23.99
N ARG A 511 -39.79 18.58 -23.52
CA ARG A 511 -39.73 19.39 -22.29
C ARG A 511 -39.33 20.85 -22.53
N ILE A 512 -39.48 21.35 -23.75
CA ILE A 512 -39.09 22.72 -24.12
C ILE A 512 -39.89 23.82 -23.38
N ASP A 513 -40.96 23.50 -22.67
CA ASP A 513 -41.67 24.36 -21.75
C ASP A 513 -41.01 24.50 -20.37
N GLU A 514 -39.99 23.70 -20.04
CA GLU A 514 -39.26 23.76 -18.78
C GLU A 514 -38.07 24.74 -18.87
N PRO A 515 -37.69 25.39 -17.74
CA PRO A 515 -36.53 26.27 -17.71
C PRO A 515 -35.25 25.57 -18.16
N GLY A 516 -34.50 26.17 -19.09
CA GLY A 516 -33.23 25.61 -19.62
C GLY A 516 -33.42 24.65 -20.82
N GLU A 517 -34.51 23.91 -20.90
CA GLU A 517 -34.78 22.96 -22.01
C GLU A 517 -35.01 23.66 -23.35
N MET A 518 -35.58 24.87 -23.32
CA MET A 518 -35.74 25.71 -24.54
C MET A 518 -34.38 26.09 -25.14
N ALA A 519 -33.38 26.47 -24.28
CA ALA A 519 -32.04 26.81 -24.72
C ALA A 519 -31.30 25.58 -25.28
N PHE A 520 -31.45 24.44 -24.60
CA PHE A 520 -30.93 23.17 -25.10
C PHE A 520 -31.57 22.81 -26.45
N GLY A 521 -32.90 22.94 -26.60
CA GLY A 521 -33.61 22.69 -27.85
C GLY A 521 -33.06 23.53 -29.00
N LEU A 522 -32.82 24.83 -28.76
CA LEU A 522 -32.23 25.74 -29.76
C LEU A 522 -30.84 25.28 -30.21
N GLU A 523 -29.99 24.95 -29.26
CA GLU A 523 -28.61 24.49 -29.57
C GLU A 523 -28.64 23.15 -30.29
N TRP A 524 -29.45 22.21 -29.84
CA TRP A 524 -29.57 20.88 -30.41
C TRP A 524 -30.12 20.93 -31.84
N VAL A 525 -31.20 21.69 -32.09
CA VAL A 525 -31.77 21.89 -33.46
C VAL A 525 -30.78 22.62 -34.35
N SER A 526 -30.09 23.64 -33.83
CA SER A 526 -29.01 24.30 -34.58
C SER A 526 -27.91 23.32 -34.99
N GLY A 527 -27.57 22.33 -34.12
CA GLY A 527 -26.64 21.22 -34.44
C GLY A 527 -27.15 20.32 -35.59
N LEU A 528 -28.47 19.97 -35.61
CA LEU A 528 -29.10 19.25 -36.72
C LEU A 528 -28.96 20.00 -38.02
N LEU A 529 -29.28 21.28 -38.03
CA LEU A 529 -29.19 22.15 -39.20
C LEU A 529 -27.74 22.27 -39.71
N ALA A 530 -26.78 22.37 -38.78
CA ALA A 530 -25.33 22.42 -39.13
C ALA A 530 -24.86 21.09 -39.78
N ASN A 531 -25.38 19.94 -39.35
CA ASN A 531 -25.10 18.65 -39.97
C ASN A 531 -25.56 18.59 -41.43
N GLU A 532 -26.67 19.29 -41.76
CA GLU A 532 -27.18 19.43 -43.14
C GLU A 532 -26.53 20.62 -43.87
N SER A 533 -25.35 21.06 -43.41
CA SER A 533 -24.58 22.15 -44.01
C SER A 533 -25.27 23.52 -44.04
N VAL A 534 -26.27 23.74 -43.19
CA VAL A 534 -26.88 25.05 -42.99
C VAL A 534 -25.94 25.93 -42.12
N LYS A 535 -25.58 27.12 -42.65
CA LYS A 535 -24.81 28.09 -41.91
C LYS A 535 -25.67 28.70 -40.78
N ILE A 536 -25.28 28.50 -39.54
CA ILE A 536 -25.99 29.02 -38.38
C ILE A 536 -25.70 30.52 -38.22
N THR A 537 -26.65 31.36 -38.66
CA THR A 537 -26.65 32.82 -38.51
C THR A 537 -27.58 33.24 -37.38
N PRO A 538 -27.52 34.50 -36.90
CA PRO A 538 -28.48 35.02 -35.95
C PRO A 538 -29.94 34.86 -36.43
N ASP A 539 -30.22 35.12 -37.70
CA ASP A 539 -31.55 34.97 -38.30
C ASP A 539 -32.08 33.53 -38.25
N VAL A 540 -31.18 32.55 -38.46
CA VAL A 540 -31.52 31.12 -38.32
C VAL A 540 -31.90 30.79 -36.89
N LYS A 541 -31.09 31.29 -35.93
CA LYS A 541 -31.38 31.07 -34.49
C LYS A 541 -32.71 31.72 -34.10
N ASP A 542 -33.01 32.93 -34.56
CA ASP A 542 -34.27 33.61 -34.27
C ASP A 542 -35.46 32.87 -34.86
N ALA A 543 -35.36 32.37 -36.11
CA ALA A 543 -36.39 31.54 -36.72
C ALA A 543 -36.64 30.25 -35.95
N VAL A 544 -35.59 29.54 -35.53
CA VAL A 544 -35.71 28.31 -34.72
C VAL A 544 -36.28 28.65 -33.34
N TRP A 545 -35.83 29.70 -32.69
CA TRP A 545 -36.30 30.13 -31.38
C TRP A 545 -37.80 30.44 -31.39
N THR A 546 -38.27 31.23 -32.38
CA THR A 546 -39.69 31.58 -32.55
C THR A 546 -40.56 30.33 -32.77
N ALA A 547 -40.08 29.39 -33.57
CA ALA A 547 -40.77 28.12 -33.81
C ALA A 547 -40.83 27.26 -32.55
N LEU A 548 -39.73 27.18 -31.75
CA LEU A 548 -39.69 26.46 -30.48
C LEU A 548 -40.62 27.09 -29.44
N GLN A 549 -40.73 28.42 -29.37
CA GLN A 549 -41.69 29.09 -28.49
C GLN A 549 -43.13 28.76 -28.85
N SER A 550 -43.44 28.70 -30.13
CA SER A 550 -44.74 28.29 -30.60
C SER A 550 -45.04 26.82 -30.29
N LEU A 551 -44.05 25.95 -30.49
CA LEU A 551 -44.14 24.52 -30.19
C LEU A 551 -44.29 24.22 -28.69
N ALA A 552 -43.71 25.03 -27.81
CA ALA A 552 -43.86 24.89 -26.36
C ALA A 552 -45.32 25.01 -25.89
N SER A 553 -46.16 25.69 -26.62
CA SER A 553 -47.61 25.81 -26.35
C SER A 553 -48.42 24.60 -26.81
N ALA A 554 -47.84 23.72 -27.61
CA ALA A 554 -48.50 22.51 -28.10
C ALA A 554 -48.55 21.40 -27.04
N PRO A 555 -49.47 20.45 -27.15
CA PRO A 555 -49.49 19.25 -26.33
C PRO A 555 -48.15 18.51 -26.41
N LYS A 556 -47.71 17.88 -25.31
CA LYS A 556 -46.43 17.20 -25.22
C LYS A 556 -46.16 16.18 -26.35
N ALA A 557 -47.20 15.46 -26.77
CA ALA A 557 -47.09 14.46 -27.87
C ALA A 557 -46.81 15.12 -29.24
N GLU A 558 -47.09 16.41 -29.42
CA GLU A 558 -46.88 17.14 -30.65
C GLU A 558 -45.54 17.92 -30.67
N ARG A 559 -44.85 17.96 -29.56
CA ARG A 559 -43.53 18.61 -29.41
C ARG A 559 -42.43 17.73 -30.03
N THR A 560 -42.52 17.61 -31.36
CA THR A 560 -41.68 16.75 -32.21
C THR A 560 -40.92 17.58 -33.24
N LEU A 561 -39.94 17.00 -33.93
CA LEU A 561 -39.25 17.67 -35.03
C LEU A 561 -40.21 17.91 -36.22
N THR A 562 -41.16 17.00 -36.45
CA THR A 562 -42.22 17.21 -37.43
C THR A 562 -43.08 18.44 -37.06
N GLY A 563 -43.51 18.54 -35.79
CA GLY A 563 -44.21 19.73 -35.30
C GLY A 563 -43.38 21.03 -35.46
N LEU A 564 -42.09 20.97 -35.18
CA LEU A 564 -41.15 22.09 -35.35
C LEU A 564 -41.05 22.49 -36.84
N ALA A 565 -40.82 21.50 -37.73
CA ALA A 565 -40.66 21.72 -39.15
C ALA A 565 -41.89 22.41 -39.80
N VAL A 566 -43.08 22.15 -39.28
CA VAL A 566 -44.33 22.83 -39.71
C VAL A 566 -44.39 24.29 -39.24
N LEU A 567 -43.86 24.58 -38.06
CA LEU A 567 -43.87 25.93 -37.43
C LEU A 567 -42.77 26.85 -37.94
N ILE A 568 -41.69 26.30 -38.49
CA ILE A 568 -40.59 27.08 -39.10
C ILE A 568 -41.06 27.68 -40.43
N GLN A 569 -41.09 29.00 -40.54
CA GLN A 569 -41.53 29.72 -41.74
C GLN A 569 -40.59 29.65 -42.94
N SER A 570 -39.33 29.20 -42.73
CA SER A 570 -38.31 29.05 -43.78
C SER A 570 -38.36 27.68 -44.39
N SER A 571 -38.70 27.61 -45.69
CA SER A 571 -38.74 26.35 -46.47
C SER A 571 -37.36 25.67 -46.54
N ALA A 572 -36.28 26.43 -46.57
CA ALA A 572 -34.93 25.87 -46.57
C ALA A 572 -34.60 25.17 -45.23
N LEU A 573 -34.99 25.74 -44.07
CA LEU A 573 -34.77 25.17 -42.76
C LEU A 573 -35.68 23.95 -42.53
N SER A 574 -36.97 24.02 -42.96
CA SER A 574 -37.89 22.88 -42.92
C SER A 574 -37.38 21.73 -43.77
N GLN A 575 -36.84 21.98 -44.97
CA GLN A 575 -36.24 20.96 -45.82
C GLN A 575 -34.97 20.37 -45.21
N ALA A 576 -34.13 21.15 -44.53
CA ALA A 576 -32.96 20.66 -43.82
C ALA A 576 -33.31 19.76 -42.59
N LEU A 577 -34.46 19.98 -41.96
CA LEU A 577 -34.99 19.12 -40.89
C LEU A 577 -35.69 17.86 -41.38
N ALA A 578 -36.10 17.80 -42.65
CA ALA A 578 -36.86 16.69 -43.22
C ALA A 578 -36.27 15.27 -42.95
N PRO A 579 -34.95 15.04 -42.99
CA PRO A 579 -34.37 13.73 -42.65
C PRO A 579 -34.66 13.26 -41.26
N TYR A 580 -34.89 14.18 -40.30
CA TYR A 580 -35.08 13.93 -38.88
C TYR A 580 -36.56 13.89 -38.47
N THR A 581 -37.48 14.27 -39.35
CA THR A 581 -38.93 14.19 -39.11
C THR A 581 -39.44 12.76 -39.28
N ILE A 582 -40.68 12.50 -38.85
CA ILE A 582 -41.30 11.15 -38.87
C ILE A 582 -41.28 10.48 -40.22
N GLU A 583 -41.38 11.26 -41.30
CA GLU A 583 -41.32 10.79 -42.68
C GLU A 583 -39.89 10.61 -43.20
N GLY A 584 -38.91 11.15 -42.47
CA GLY A 584 -37.48 11.10 -42.84
C GLY A 584 -36.80 9.82 -42.38
N ALA A 585 -35.57 9.64 -42.87
CA ALA A 585 -34.74 8.44 -42.57
C ALA A 585 -34.46 8.23 -41.10
N TYR A 586 -34.43 9.31 -40.30
CA TYR A 586 -33.99 9.31 -38.91
C TYR A 586 -35.15 9.56 -37.91
N GLY A 587 -36.32 9.88 -38.39
CA GLY A 587 -37.47 10.31 -37.59
C GLY A 587 -37.94 9.24 -36.64
N ARG A 588 -37.90 7.97 -37.04
CA ARG A 588 -38.28 6.86 -36.13
C ARG A 588 -37.53 6.89 -34.83
N LEU A 589 -36.25 7.30 -34.83
CA LEU A 589 -35.41 7.39 -33.61
C LEU A 589 -35.58 8.73 -32.89
N LEU A 590 -35.65 9.86 -33.65
CA LEU A 590 -35.52 11.21 -33.09
C LEU A 590 -36.81 12.02 -33.01
N ASP A 591 -37.91 11.51 -33.61
CA ASP A 591 -39.16 12.24 -33.71
C ASP A 591 -40.35 11.46 -33.09
N GLY A 592 -40.08 10.83 -31.95
CA GLY A 592 -41.07 10.09 -31.18
C GLY A 592 -42.13 11.00 -30.56
N ALA A 593 -43.41 10.58 -30.56
CA ALA A 593 -44.50 11.23 -29.84
C ALA A 593 -44.46 10.98 -28.31
N SER A 594 -43.58 10.07 -27.87
CA SER A 594 -43.30 9.79 -26.43
C SER A 594 -41.87 9.30 -26.26
N GLU A 595 -41.28 9.66 -25.15
CA GLU A 595 -39.95 9.22 -24.75
C GLU A 595 -39.98 7.75 -24.28
N SER A 596 -39.20 6.88 -24.90
CA SER A 596 -39.07 5.48 -24.54
C SER A 596 -37.76 5.16 -23.77
N LEU A 597 -36.93 6.17 -23.45
CA LEU A 597 -35.69 5.99 -22.73
C LEU A 597 -35.95 5.49 -21.31
N SER A 598 -35.45 4.32 -21.01
CA SER A 598 -35.53 3.73 -19.66
C SER A 598 -34.84 4.60 -18.60
N THR A 599 -35.44 4.63 -17.40
CA THR A 599 -34.93 5.41 -16.25
C THR A 599 -34.42 4.52 -15.11
N THR A 600 -34.00 3.28 -15.39
CA THR A 600 -33.45 2.36 -14.40
C THR A 600 -32.08 2.83 -13.91
N ASP A 601 -31.65 2.36 -12.72
CA ASP A 601 -30.32 2.68 -12.16
C ASP A 601 -29.17 2.06 -12.96
N VAL A 602 -29.45 1.03 -13.76
CA VAL A 602 -28.48 0.42 -14.65
C VAL A 602 -28.95 0.56 -16.08
N MET A 603 -28.15 1.22 -16.92
CA MET A 603 -28.44 1.44 -18.33
C MET A 603 -27.25 1.00 -19.17
N HIS A 604 -27.54 0.23 -20.19
CA HIS A 604 -26.56 -0.20 -21.19
C HIS A 604 -26.99 0.30 -22.56
N PHE A 605 -26.13 1.03 -23.22
CA PHE A 605 -26.34 1.57 -24.56
C PHE A 605 -25.41 0.85 -25.54
N GLU A 606 -26.02 0.11 -26.51
CA GLU A 606 -25.27 -0.50 -27.59
C GLU A 606 -25.08 0.52 -28.73
N MET A 607 -23.81 0.84 -28.99
CA MET A 607 -23.44 1.93 -29.90
C MET A 607 -23.21 1.50 -31.35
N GLU A 608 -22.98 0.22 -31.61
CA GLU A 608 -22.54 -0.24 -32.93
C GLU A 608 -23.52 0.12 -34.05
N PRO A 609 -24.84 -0.04 -33.89
CA PRO A 609 -25.79 0.37 -34.95
C PRO A 609 -25.79 1.89 -35.21
N LEU A 610 -25.59 2.70 -34.16
CA LEU A 610 -25.53 4.17 -34.29
C LEU A 610 -24.27 4.59 -35.07
N MET A 611 -23.16 3.95 -34.83
CA MET A 611 -21.84 4.27 -35.43
C MET A 611 -21.82 4.02 -36.93
N GLN A 612 -22.70 3.18 -37.46
CA GLN A 612 -22.83 2.96 -38.86
C GLN A 612 -23.45 4.16 -39.60
N VAL A 613 -24.18 5.03 -38.89
CA VAL A 613 -24.86 6.21 -39.48
C VAL A 613 -24.23 7.49 -38.88
N LYS A 614 -23.10 7.92 -39.45
CA LYS A 614 -22.28 9.04 -38.96
C LYS A 614 -23.09 10.32 -38.66
N GLY A 615 -24.09 10.67 -39.48
CA GLY A 615 -24.93 11.85 -39.26
C GLY A 615 -25.82 11.80 -38.05
N LEU A 616 -26.09 10.61 -37.48
CA LEU A 616 -26.90 10.45 -36.28
C LEU A 616 -26.09 10.47 -34.97
N VAL A 617 -24.80 10.20 -35.03
CA VAL A 617 -23.99 10.12 -33.82
C VAL A 617 -24.05 11.41 -33.01
N PRO A 618 -23.75 12.62 -33.56
CA PRO A 618 -23.79 13.85 -32.78
C PRO A 618 -25.16 14.14 -32.15
N PRO A 619 -26.27 14.17 -32.89
CA PRO A 619 -27.55 14.53 -32.28
C PRO A 619 -28.06 13.55 -31.22
N VAL A 620 -27.90 12.23 -31.45
CA VAL A 620 -28.31 11.21 -30.48
C VAL A 620 -27.48 11.30 -29.20
N LEU A 621 -26.14 11.37 -29.30
CA LEU A 621 -25.29 11.45 -28.14
C LEU A 621 -25.44 12.76 -27.37
N THR A 622 -25.59 13.90 -28.06
CA THR A 622 -25.84 15.20 -27.41
C THR A 622 -27.12 15.13 -26.58
N TYR A 623 -28.18 14.56 -27.13
CA TYR A 623 -29.42 14.39 -26.39
C TYR A 623 -29.25 13.42 -25.19
N LEU A 624 -28.67 12.24 -25.42
CA LEU A 624 -28.45 11.28 -24.34
C LEU A 624 -27.62 11.88 -23.22
N PHE A 625 -26.52 12.58 -23.53
CA PHE A 625 -25.68 13.21 -22.54
C PHE A 625 -26.42 14.28 -21.73
N HIS A 626 -27.25 15.08 -22.38
CA HIS A 626 -28.12 16.04 -21.71
C HIS A 626 -29.08 15.34 -20.74
N ARG A 627 -29.70 14.25 -21.18
CA ARG A 627 -30.62 13.47 -20.33
C ARG A 627 -29.94 12.79 -19.15
N LEU A 628 -28.70 12.28 -19.35
CA LEU A 628 -27.92 11.66 -18.30
C LEU A 628 -27.42 12.68 -17.29
N GLU A 629 -27.03 13.85 -17.72
CA GLU A 629 -26.53 14.92 -16.84
C GLU A 629 -27.58 15.39 -15.83
N ALA A 630 -28.87 15.37 -16.23
CA ALA A 630 -30.00 15.63 -15.35
C ALA A 630 -30.21 14.54 -14.27
N ARG A 631 -29.62 13.36 -14.44
CA ARG A 631 -29.69 12.24 -13.47
C ARG A 631 -28.52 12.20 -12.48
N PHE A 632 -27.51 13.00 -12.67
CA PHE A 632 -26.38 13.09 -11.75
C PHE A 632 -26.76 13.92 -10.53
N ASP A 633 -27.43 13.26 -9.57
CA ASP A 633 -28.08 13.82 -8.40
C ASP A 633 -27.22 13.73 -7.10
N GLY A 634 -25.95 13.30 -7.22
CA GLY A 634 -25.02 13.12 -6.09
C GLY A 634 -24.89 11.67 -5.59
N ARG A 635 -25.74 10.74 -6.08
CA ARG A 635 -25.55 9.32 -5.84
C ARG A 635 -24.28 8.81 -6.53
N PRO A 636 -23.57 7.81 -5.96
CA PRO A 636 -22.44 7.19 -6.63
C PRO A 636 -22.84 6.73 -8.04
N THR A 637 -22.20 7.24 -9.06
CA THR A 637 -22.51 6.92 -10.46
C THR A 637 -21.25 6.49 -11.21
N LEU A 638 -21.32 5.34 -11.87
CA LEU A 638 -20.28 4.87 -12.78
C LEU A 638 -20.75 5.07 -14.23
N LEU A 639 -20.03 5.91 -14.95
CA LEU A 639 -20.22 6.12 -16.39
C LEU A 639 -19.05 5.45 -17.13
N VAL A 640 -19.35 4.41 -17.89
CA VAL A 640 -18.34 3.68 -18.69
C VAL A 640 -18.50 4.06 -20.16
N LEU A 641 -17.43 4.53 -20.76
CA LEU A 641 -17.32 4.83 -22.18
C LEU A 641 -16.34 3.83 -22.81
N ASP A 642 -16.86 2.72 -23.34
CA ASP A 642 -16.02 1.78 -24.10
C ASP A 642 -15.79 2.34 -25.52
N GLU A 643 -14.62 2.08 -26.08
CA GLU A 643 -14.15 2.68 -27.33
C GLU A 643 -14.20 4.22 -27.31
N ALA A 644 -13.68 4.80 -26.22
CA ALA A 644 -13.77 6.25 -25.93
C ALA A 644 -13.22 7.16 -27.05
N TRP A 645 -12.30 6.65 -27.88
CA TRP A 645 -11.77 7.37 -29.05
C TRP A 645 -12.89 7.84 -30.02
N THR A 646 -13.97 7.08 -30.12
CA THR A 646 -15.13 7.43 -30.96
C THR A 646 -15.80 8.75 -30.53
N PHE A 647 -15.79 9.02 -29.22
CA PHE A 647 -16.31 10.28 -28.67
C PHE A 647 -15.28 11.41 -28.73
N LEU A 648 -13.98 11.08 -28.81
CA LEU A 648 -12.88 12.05 -28.81
C LEU A 648 -12.56 12.61 -30.19
N ASP A 649 -12.97 11.93 -31.26
CA ASP A 649 -12.76 12.38 -32.64
C ASP A 649 -13.69 13.55 -33.02
N ASP A 650 -14.83 13.69 -32.36
CA ASP A 650 -15.75 14.80 -32.58
C ASP A 650 -15.43 15.95 -31.61
N PRO A 651 -15.17 17.20 -32.12
CA PRO A 651 -14.82 18.35 -31.27
C PRO A 651 -15.87 18.73 -30.24
N LEU A 652 -17.17 18.53 -30.52
CA LEU A 652 -18.26 18.83 -29.60
C LEU A 652 -18.23 17.90 -28.40
N PHE A 653 -18.06 16.59 -28.63
CA PHE A 653 -17.96 15.61 -27.56
C PHE A 653 -16.66 15.73 -26.79
N ALA A 654 -15.56 15.96 -27.48
CA ALA A 654 -14.28 16.23 -26.83
C ALA A 654 -14.39 17.43 -25.86
N GLY A 655 -15.10 18.51 -26.26
CA GLY A 655 -15.40 19.66 -25.41
C GLY A 655 -16.26 19.28 -24.21
N LYS A 656 -17.33 18.51 -24.39
CA LYS A 656 -18.22 18.06 -23.32
C LYS A 656 -17.53 17.12 -22.33
N ILE A 657 -16.74 16.18 -22.82
CA ILE A 657 -15.94 15.28 -21.98
C ILE A 657 -14.93 16.09 -21.14
N ARG A 658 -14.28 17.10 -21.72
CA ARG A 658 -13.38 18.00 -20.98
C ARG A 658 -14.10 18.74 -19.86
N GLU A 659 -15.33 19.20 -20.10
CA GLU A 659 -16.17 19.82 -19.08
C GLU A 659 -16.53 18.81 -17.99
N TRP A 660 -16.94 17.61 -18.34
CA TRP A 660 -17.31 16.53 -17.44
C TRP A 660 -16.16 16.09 -16.53
N LEU A 661 -14.98 15.94 -17.05
CA LEU A 661 -13.79 15.62 -16.26
C LEU A 661 -13.53 16.63 -15.12
N LYS A 662 -13.96 17.88 -15.31
CA LYS A 662 -13.80 18.93 -14.29
C LYS A 662 -14.98 19.02 -13.31
N THR A 663 -16.19 18.70 -13.75
CA THR A 663 -17.43 18.99 -13.02
C THR A 663 -18.06 17.78 -12.37
N LEU A 664 -17.99 16.60 -13.00
CA LEU A 664 -18.71 15.39 -12.56
C LEU A 664 -18.25 14.83 -11.22
N ARG A 665 -16.98 15.04 -10.83
CA ARG A 665 -16.51 14.65 -9.49
C ARG A 665 -17.35 15.24 -8.36
N LYS A 666 -17.84 16.49 -8.54
CA LYS A 666 -18.72 17.17 -7.56
C LYS A 666 -20.12 16.55 -7.46
N LYS A 667 -20.50 15.74 -8.44
CA LYS A 667 -21.77 15.00 -8.50
C LYS A 667 -21.60 13.51 -8.20
N ASN A 668 -20.47 13.09 -7.64
CA ASN A 668 -20.13 11.68 -7.35
C ASN A 668 -20.15 10.77 -8.58
N VAL A 669 -19.79 11.29 -9.76
CA VAL A 669 -19.73 10.51 -11.00
C VAL A 669 -18.28 10.11 -11.30
N ALA A 670 -18.02 8.83 -11.32
CA ALA A 670 -16.76 8.23 -11.79
C ALA A 670 -16.90 7.88 -13.29
N VAL A 671 -16.04 8.45 -14.13
CA VAL A 671 -16.03 8.17 -15.58
C VAL A 671 -14.88 7.22 -15.89
N VAL A 672 -15.20 6.10 -16.53
CA VAL A 672 -14.22 5.12 -17.01
C VAL A 672 -14.09 5.26 -18.52
N PHE A 673 -12.94 5.73 -18.96
CA PHE A 673 -12.56 5.79 -20.39
C PHE A 673 -11.80 4.53 -20.76
N ALA A 674 -12.32 3.77 -21.71
CA ALA A 674 -11.66 2.57 -22.19
C ALA A 674 -11.29 2.70 -23.67
N THR A 675 -10.06 2.34 -24.02
CA THR A 675 -9.56 2.40 -25.42
C THR A 675 -8.62 1.24 -25.73
N GLN A 676 -8.48 0.94 -27.01
CA GLN A 676 -7.56 -0.10 -27.48
C GLN A 676 -6.11 0.40 -27.58
N SER A 677 -5.90 1.70 -27.80
CA SER A 677 -4.58 2.27 -28.05
C SER A 677 -4.39 3.61 -27.37
N LEU A 678 -3.22 3.80 -26.75
CA LEU A 678 -2.78 5.09 -26.24
C LEU A 678 -2.59 6.12 -27.37
N ALA A 679 -2.26 5.68 -28.58
CA ALA A 679 -2.07 6.57 -29.73
C ALA A 679 -3.37 7.30 -30.13
N ASP A 680 -4.54 6.69 -29.89
CA ASP A 680 -5.83 7.33 -30.15
C ASP A 680 -6.09 8.49 -29.17
N ILE A 681 -5.72 8.28 -27.89
CA ILE A 681 -5.78 9.35 -26.90
C ILE A 681 -4.80 10.47 -27.23
N GLU A 682 -3.55 10.13 -27.59
CA GLU A 682 -2.50 11.09 -27.88
C GLU A 682 -2.88 12.06 -29.01
N ARG A 683 -3.58 11.57 -30.03
CA ARG A 683 -4.07 12.39 -31.15
C ARG A 683 -5.24 13.30 -30.78
N SER A 684 -5.92 13.00 -29.68
CA SER A 684 -7.09 13.77 -29.24
C SER A 684 -6.72 15.16 -28.73
N SER A 685 -7.55 16.15 -29.00
CA SER A 685 -7.43 17.52 -28.49
C SER A 685 -7.53 17.63 -26.98
N ILE A 686 -7.98 16.59 -26.28
CA ILE A 686 -8.15 16.57 -24.82
C ILE A 686 -7.18 15.58 -24.12
N ALA A 687 -6.15 15.10 -24.81
CA ALA A 687 -5.18 14.15 -24.26
C ALA A 687 -4.60 14.58 -22.90
N SER A 688 -4.17 15.85 -22.80
CA SER A 688 -3.65 16.40 -21.54
C SER A 688 -4.69 16.38 -20.42
N ALA A 689 -5.94 16.76 -20.74
CA ALA A 689 -7.02 16.78 -19.75
C ALA A 689 -7.36 15.37 -19.25
N LEU A 690 -7.34 14.34 -20.12
CA LEU A 690 -7.54 12.94 -19.76
C LEU A 690 -6.42 12.45 -18.83
N ILE A 691 -5.16 12.73 -19.19
CA ILE A 691 -3.98 12.31 -18.40
C ILE A 691 -4.01 12.95 -16.99
N GLU A 692 -4.37 14.24 -16.90
CA GLU A 692 -4.44 14.97 -15.64
C GLU A 692 -5.64 14.60 -14.76
N SER A 693 -6.80 14.34 -15.40
CA SER A 693 -8.06 14.13 -14.68
C SER A 693 -8.34 12.66 -14.34
N CYS A 694 -7.59 11.70 -14.90
CA CYS A 694 -7.73 10.28 -14.60
C CYS A 694 -6.57 9.82 -13.70
N PRO A 695 -6.68 9.98 -12.37
CA PRO A 695 -5.62 9.61 -11.42
C PRO A 695 -5.44 8.09 -11.31
N THR A 696 -6.46 7.32 -11.66
CA THR A 696 -6.39 5.85 -11.75
C THR A 696 -6.26 5.43 -13.20
N ARG A 697 -5.25 4.60 -13.49
CA ARG A 697 -5.00 4.05 -14.83
C ARG A 697 -4.85 2.55 -14.72
N ILE A 698 -5.48 1.82 -15.64
CA ILE A 698 -5.37 0.37 -15.71
C ILE A 698 -4.87 0.00 -17.10
N PHE A 699 -3.70 -0.60 -17.16
CA PHE A 699 -3.09 -1.06 -18.39
C PHE A 699 -3.24 -2.57 -18.52
N LEU A 700 -3.67 -3.03 -19.69
CA LEU A 700 -3.77 -4.44 -20.00
C LEU A 700 -2.47 -4.93 -20.68
N PRO A 701 -2.17 -6.23 -20.62
CA PRO A 701 -1.00 -6.81 -21.23
C PRO A 701 -0.86 -6.46 -22.72
N ASN A 702 0.37 -6.13 -23.11
CA ASN A 702 0.71 -5.81 -24.50
C ASN A 702 2.12 -6.32 -24.78
N ASP A 703 2.25 -7.39 -25.53
CA ASP A 703 3.50 -8.02 -25.95
C ASP A 703 4.43 -7.07 -26.74
N ARG A 704 3.83 -6.08 -27.41
CA ARG A 704 4.55 -5.05 -28.16
C ARG A 704 4.93 -3.82 -27.35
N ALA A 705 4.67 -3.80 -26.04
CA ALA A 705 4.93 -2.62 -25.20
C ALA A 705 6.41 -2.16 -25.23
N ARG A 706 7.35 -3.09 -25.51
CA ARG A 706 8.79 -2.80 -25.60
C ARG A 706 9.24 -2.25 -26.95
N GLU A 707 8.41 -2.32 -28.01
CA GLU A 707 8.74 -1.76 -29.31
C GLU A 707 8.96 -0.25 -29.19
N PRO A 708 9.96 0.35 -29.87
CA PRO A 708 10.36 1.74 -29.66
C PRO A 708 9.20 2.74 -29.75
N GLN A 709 8.28 2.53 -30.70
CA GLN A 709 7.12 3.43 -30.89
C GLN A 709 6.11 3.31 -29.73
N ALA A 710 5.73 2.08 -29.34
CA ALA A 710 4.82 1.83 -28.24
C ALA A 710 5.43 2.29 -26.89
N ARG A 711 6.70 1.96 -26.68
CA ARG A 711 7.46 2.34 -25.50
C ARG A 711 7.46 3.86 -25.28
N ALA A 712 7.76 4.64 -26.33
CA ALA A 712 7.79 6.10 -26.25
C ALA A 712 6.42 6.68 -25.82
N ILE A 713 5.32 6.05 -26.25
CA ILE A 713 3.97 6.45 -25.85
C ILE A 713 3.73 6.11 -24.38
N TYR A 714 4.03 4.88 -23.93
CA TYR A 714 3.89 4.49 -22.52
C TYR A 714 4.70 5.39 -21.58
N GLU A 715 5.94 5.74 -21.95
CA GLU A 715 6.80 6.67 -21.19
C GLU A 715 6.15 8.07 -21.07
N ARG A 716 5.51 8.59 -22.12
CA ARG A 716 4.75 9.85 -22.08
C ARG A 716 3.52 9.79 -21.18
N PHE A 717 2.92 8.62 -21.02
CA PHE A 717 1.84 8.37 -20.06
C PHE A 717 2.34 8.10 -18.64
N GLY A 718 3.65 8.22 -18.39
CA GLY A 718 4.26 8.18 -17.06
C GLY A 718 4.61 6.76 -16.58
N LEU A 719 4.77 5.78 -17.50
CA LEU A 719 5.29 4.47 -17.13
C LEU A 719 6.81 4.45 -17.20
N ASN A 720 7.45 3.84 -16.23
CA ASN A 720 8.88 3.59 -16.26
C ASN A 720 9.23 2.30 -17.02
N ALA A 721 10.52 2.07 -17.27
CA ALA A 721 10.99 0.92 -18.06
C ALA A 721 10.56 -0.43 -17.45
N ARG A 722 10.51 -0.55 -16.11
CA ARG A 722 10.10 -1.78 -15.41
C ARG A 722 8.60 -2.04 -15.56
N GLN A 723 7.77 -1.01 -15.48
CA GLN A 723 6.33 -1.11 -15.69
C GLN A 723 6.00 -1.55 -17.12
N ILE A 724 6.70 -0.99 -18.11
CA ILE A 724 6.56 -1.40 -19.52
C ILE A 724 7.00 -2.87 -19.71
N GLU A 725 8.06 -3.29 -19.02
CA GLU A 725 8.48 -4.70 -19.01
C GLU A 725 7.40 -5.61 -18.43
N ILE A 726 6.80 -5.24 -17.27
CA ILE A 726 5.70 -5.98 -16.67
C ILE A 726 4.55 -6.16 -17.65
N LEU A 727 4.13 -5.09 -18.34
CA LEU A 727 3.07 -5.15 -19.37
C LEU A 727 3.39 -6.08 -20.53
N SER A 728 4.67 -6.16 -20.92
CA SER A 728 5.10 -6.99 -22.06
C SER A 728 5.11 -8.49 -21.77
N VAL A 729 5.21 -8.89 -20.48
CA VAL A 729 5.28 -10.29 -20.05
C VAL A 729 4.03 -10.77 -19.32
N ALA A 730 3.12 -9.87 -19.00
CA ALA A 730 1.86 -10.18 -18.32
C ALA A 730 0.93 -11.01 -19.23
N ALA A 731 0.11 -11.88 -18.62
CA ALA A 731 -0.78 -12.79 -19.35
C ALA A 731 -2.07 -12.07 -19.78
N PRO A 732 -2.39 -11.99 -21.08
CA PRO A 732 -3.66 -11.43 -21.56
C PRO A 732 -4.87 -12.17 -20.96
N LYS A 733 -5.99 -11.44 -20.76
CA LYS A 733 -7.26 -11.92 -20.18
C LYS A 733 -7.18 -12.37 -18.71
N ARG A 734 -6.00 -12.26 -18.08
CA ARG A 734 -5.78 -12.63 -16.70
C ARG A 734 -5.23 -11.45 -15.89
N ASP A 735 -4.07 -10.93 -16.34
CA ASP A 735 -3.31 -9.92 -15.62
C ASP A 735 -3.74 -8.51 -16.03
N TYR A 736 -3.78 -7.58 -15.09
CA TYR A 736 -4.10 -6.17 -15.25
C TYR A 736 -3.12 -5.36 -14.40
N TYR A 737 -2.67 -4.22 -14.88
CA TYR A 737 -1.74 -3.38 -14.16
C TYR A 737 -2.40 -2.06 -13.76
N ALA A 738 -2.67 -1.87 -12.47
CA ALA A 738 -3.18 -0.62 -11.92
C ALA A 738 -2.04 0.33 -11.60
N GLN A 739 -2.19 1.59 -11.99
CA GLN A 739 -1.28 2.69 -11.68
C GLN A 739 -2.06 3.86 -11.08
N THR A 740 -1.62 4.33 -9.92
CA THR A 740 -2.13 5.53 -9.25
C THR A 740 -0.98 6.31 -8.63
N ALA A 741 -1.24 7.54 -8.19
CA ALA A 741 -0.25 8.31 -7.43
C ALA A 741 0.11 7.66 -6.08
N ARG A 742 -0.77 6.80 -5.53
CA ARG A 742 -0.53 6.11 -4.26
C ARG A 742 0.29 4.83 -4.41
N GLY A 743 0.26 4.17 -5.55
CA GLY A 743 0.98 2.93 -5.80
C GLY A 743 0.56 2.25 -7.08
N ASN A 744 1.26 1.17 -7.39
CA ASN A 744 1.07 0.39 -8.61
C ASN A 744 0.92 -1.09 -8.24
N ARG A 745 0.14 -1.83 -9.02
CA ARG A 745 -0.05 -3.26 -8.74
C ARG A 745 -0.41 -4.05 -9.99
N LEU A 746 0.27 -5.17 -10.18
CA LEU A 746 -0.16 -6.21 -11.09
C LEU A 746 -1.15 -7.12 -10.37
N PHE A 747 -2.34 -7.32 -10.92
CA PHE A 747 -3.41 -8.12 -10.33
C PHE A 747 -4.16 -8.94 -11.37
N ALA A 748 -4.87 -9.97 -10.91
CA ALA A 748 -5.80 -10.75 -11.71
C ALA A 748 -7.23 -10.55 -11.20
N LEU A 749 -8.22 -10.64 -12.08
CA LEU A 749 -9.61 -10.44 -11.68
C LEU A 749 -10.15 -11.58 -10.80
N GLY A 750 -9.59 -12.78 -10.89
CA GLY A 750 -10.07 -13.92 -10.12
C GLY A 750 -11.53 -14.26 -10.43
N LEU A 751 -11.84 -14.47 -11.72
CA LEU A 751 -13.22 -14.69 -12.17
C LEU A 751 -13.59 -16.16 -12.09
N GLY A 752 -14.57 -16.46 -11.25
CA GLY A 752 -15.20 -17.77 -11.22
C GLY A 752 -16.30 -17.94 -12.27
N PRO A 753 -16.99 -19.09 -12.29
CA PRO A 753 -18.03 -19.41 -13.26
C PRO A 753 -19.20 -18.42 -13.30
N ILE A 754 -19.61 -17.85 -12.14
CA ILE A 754 -20.72 -16.89 -12.07
C ILE A 754 -20.30 -15.56 -12.73
N ALA A 755 -19.14 -15.06 -12.35
CA ALA A 755 -18.62 -13.81 -12.92
C ALA A 755 -18.40 -13.95 -14.44
N LEU A 756 -17.84 -15.07 -14.92
CA LEU A 756 -17.65 -15.36 -16.34
C LEU A 756 -19.00 -15.45 -17.09
N ALA A 757 -20.01 -16.05 -16.48
CA ALA A 757 -21.33 -16.14 -17.11
C ALA A 757 -21.93 -14.77 -17.43
N PHE A 758 -21.76 -13.77 -16.56
CA PHE A 758 -22.29 -12.43 -16.77
C PHE A 758 -21.33 -11.51 -17.52
N CYS A 759 -20.04 -11.52 -17.17
CA CYS A 759 -19.08 -10.54 -17.66
C CYS A 759 -18.40 -10.94 -18.98
N ALA A 760 -18.42 -12.22 -19.35
CA ALA A 760 -17.79 -12.73 -20.57
C ALA A 760 -18.81 -13.23 -21.61
N ALA A 761 -20.10 -12.97 -21.45
CA ALA A 761 -21.17 -13.42 -22.36
C ALA A 761 -21.25 -12.51 -23.60
N SER A 762 -20.32 -12.66 -24.52
CA SER A 762 -20.23 -11.86 -25.75
C SER A 762 -20.23 -12.69 -27.03
N SER A 763 -20.45 -14.01 -26.94
CA SER A 763 -20.53 -14.85 -28.14
C SER A 763 -21.88 -14.70 -28.88
N PRO A 764 -21.94 -14.97 -30.17
CA PRO A 764 -23.22 -14.96 -30.93
C PRO A 764 -24.29 -15.88 -30.32
N ASP A 765 -23.88 -17.01 -29.72
CA ASP A 765 -24.81 -17.94 -29.08
C ASP A 765 -25.32 -17.40 -27.75
N ASP A 766 -24.49 -16.63 -27.02
CA ASP A 766 -24.93 -15.92 -25.82
C ASP A 766 -26.01 -14.90 -26.16
N HIS A 767 -25.79 -14.11 -27.22
CA HIS A 767 -26.76 -13.10 -27.65
C HIS A 767 -28.09 -13.75 -28.07
N LYS A 768 -28.06 -14.85 -28.83
CA LYS A 768 -29.29 -15.62 -29.16
C LYS A 768 -29.99 -16.18 -27.93
N LEU A 769 -29.23 -16.64 -26.93
CA LEU A 769 -29.79 -17.10 -25.67
C LEU A 769 -30.48 -15.96 -24.93
N ILE A 770 -29.79 -14.81 -24.80
CA ILE A 770 -30.36 -13.61 -24.14
C ILE A 770 -31.66 -13.16 -24.83
N ASP A 771 -31.62 -13.05 -26.16
CA ASP A 771 -32.83 -12.64 -26.94
C ASP A 771 -34.01 -13.60 -26.74
N ARG A 772 -33.73 -14.91 -26.71
CA ARG A 772 -34.74 -15.93 -26.43
C ARG A 772 -35.34 -15.78 -25.05
N LEU A 773 -34.50 -15.55 -24.04
CA LEU A 773 -34.94 -15.40 -22.66
C LEU A 773 -35.76 -14.13 -22.47
N LEU A 774 -35.38 -13.02 -23.08
CA LEU A 774 -36.09 -11.75 -23.02
C LEU A 774 -37.46 -11.82 -23.73
N ALA A 775 -37.58 -12.62 -24.81
CA ALA A 775 -38.84 -12.83 -25.50
C ALA A 775 -39.83 -13.69 -24.70
N GLN A 776 -39.35 -14.56 -23.82
CA GLN A 776 -40.15 -15.54 -23.10
C GLN A 776 -40.45 -15.17 -21.63
N LEU A 777 -39.60 -14.33 -21.02
CA LEU A 777 -39.62 -14.09 -19.58
C LEU A 777 -39.64 -12.60 -19.24
N SER A 778 -40.21 -12.29 -18.08
CA SER A 778 -40.11 -10.94 -17.54
C SER A 778 -38.64 -10.62 -17.14
N PRO A 779 -38.19 -9.36 -17.22
CA PRO A 779 -36.82 -8.96 -16.86
C PRO A 779 -36.38 -9.43 -15.46
N ARG A 780 -37.32 -9.51 -14.50
CA ARG A 780 -37.04 -9.97 -13.13
C ARG A 780 -36.63 -11.44 -13.04
N ARG A 781 -36.97 -12.29 -14.03
CA ARG A 781 -36.60 -13.71 -14.08
C ARG A 781 -35.38 -13.97 -14.93
N PHE A 782 -34.82 -12.94 -15.54
CA PHE A 782 -33.66 -13.09 -16.44
C PHE A 782 -32.46 -13.76 -15.76
N THR A 783 -32.05 -13.26 -14.60
CA THR A 783 -30.87 -13.74 -13.89
C THR A 783 -30.94 -15.23 -13.56
N ASP A 784 -32.06 -15.70 -12.98
CA ASP A 784 -32.28 -17.11 -12.66
C ASP A 784 -32.25 -17.99 -13.93
N ALA A 785 -33.02 -17.61 -14.94
CA ALA A 785 -33.10 -18.37 -16.18
C ALA A 785 -31.76 -18.41 -16.94
N PHE A 786 -31.04 -17.31 -16.95
CA PHE A 786 -29.74 -17.24 -17.60
C PHE A 786 -28.69 -18.11 -16.92
N LEU A 787 -28.60 -18.08 -15.59
CA LEU A 787 -27.72 -18.94 -14.83
C LEU A 787 -28.03 -20.43 -15.07
N ARG A 788 -29.31 -20.82 -15.04
CA ARG A 788 -29.73 -22.21 -15.32
C ARG A 788 -29.40 -22.61 -16.74
N ALA A 789 -29.61 -21.76 -17.73
CA ALA A 789 -29.26 -22.02 -19.12
C ALA A 789 -27.72 -22.15 -19.34
N LYS A 790 -26.92 -21.46 -18.53
CA LYS A 790 -25.47 -21.59 -18.49
C LYS A 790 -24.97 -22.83 -17.70
N GLY A 791 -25.88 -23.64 -17.14
CA GLY A 791 -25.53 -24.80 -16.33
C GLY A 791 -25.17 -24.52 -14.88
N LEU A 792 -25.36 -23.27 -14.43
CA LEU A 792 -25.06 -22.82 -13.07
C LEU A 792 -26.29 -22.89 -12.16
N VAL A 793 -26.92 -24.08 -12.09
CA VAL A 793 -28.15 -24.32 -11.31
C VAL A 793 -27.95 -24.00 -9.84
N TRP A 794 -26.81 -24.40 -9.27
CA TRP A 794 -26.47 -24.13 -7.87
C TRP A 794 -26.40 -22.62 -7.55
N ALA A 795 -25.92 -21.80 -8.49
CA ALA A 795 -25.88 -20.36 -8.33
C ALA A 795 -27.28 -19.73 -8.44
N ALA A 796 -28.13 -20.24 -9.34
CA ALA A 796 -29.52 -19.82 -9.43
C ALA A 796 -30.29 -20.16 -8.15
N ASP A 797 -30.02 -21.30 -7.51
CA ASP A 797 -30.66 -21.73 -6.26
C ASP A 797 -30.24 -20.86 -5.04
N LEU A 798 -29.13 -20.09 -5.13
CA LEU A 798 -28.72 -19.12 -4.12
C LEU A 798 -29.45 -17.76 -4.22
N LEU A 799 -30.07 -17.45 -5.36
CA LEU A 799 -30.73 -16.13 -5.57
C LEU A 799 -31.80 -15.81 -4.50
N PRO A 800 -32.64 -16.77 -4.03
CA PRO A 800 -33.58 -16.48 -2.94
C PRO A 800 -32.92 -16.12 -1.61
N SER A 801 -31.64 -16.46 -1.42
CA SER A 801 -30.86 -16.14 -0.22
C SER A 801 -30.27 -14.72 -0.25
N PHE A 802 -30.50 -13.95 -1.32
CA PHE A 802 -30.02 -12.56 -1.42
C PHE A 802 -30.59 -11.73 -0.25
N PRO A 803 -29.70 -11.19 0.61
CA PRO A 803 -30.15 -10.51 1.83
C PRO A 803 -30.74 -9.11 1.59
N GLY A 804 -30.87 -8.70 0.35
CA GLY A 804 -31.31 -7.35 -0.01
C GLY A 804 -30.29 -6.30 0.47
N ALA A 805 -30.77 -5.33 1.28
CA ALA A 805 -29.92 -4.29 1.84
C ALA A 805 -29.13 -4.74 3.10
N LEU A 806 -29.29 -5.98 3.56
CA LEU A 806 -28.59 -6.53 4.74
C LEU A 806 -27.21 -7.06 4.37
N PRO A 807 -26.21 -6.96 5.27
CA PRO A 807 -24.91 -7.60 5.04
C PRO A 807 -25.13 -9.12 4.98
N PRO A 808 -24.43 -9.86 4.09
CA PRO A 808 -24.52 -11.30 4.04
C PRO A 808 -24.06 -11.89 5.37
N ALA A 809 -24.84 -12.84 5.91
CA ALA A 809 -24.31 -13.78 6.89
C ALA A 809 -23.16 -14.56 6.24
N VAL A 810 -22.25 -15.12 7.05
CA VAL A 810 -21.12 -15.94 6.56
C VAL A 810 -21.62 -16.90 5.47
N PRO A 811 -21.10 -16.82 4.24
CA PRO A 811 -21.63 -17.63 3.14
C PRO A 811 -21.42 -19.11 3.42
N PRO A 812 -22.38 -19.99 3.06
CA PRO A 812 -22.15 -21.42 3.07
C PRO A 812 -21.00 -21.76 2.09
N PRO A 813 -20.17 -22.74 2.38
CA PRO A 813 -19.09 -23.13 1.49
C PRO A 813 -19.64 -23.46 0.10
N LEU A 814 -18.95 -22.95 -0.93
CA LEU A 814 -19.26 -23.31 -2.30
C LEU A 814 -19.15 -24.84 -2.46
N PRO A 815 -20.10 -25.50 -3.17
CA PRO A 815 -19.90 -26.87 -3.55
C PRO A 815 -18.58 -26.96 -4.32
N ALA A 816 -17.71 -27.90 -3.92
CA ALA A 816 -16.42 -28.08 -4.56
C ALA A 816 -16.62 -28.24 -6.08
N VAL A 817 -16.39 -27.17 -6.83
CA VAL A 817 -16.34 -27.24 -8.28
C VAL A 817 -15.12 -28.09 -8.59
N ARG A 818 -15.34 -29.31 -9.09
CA ARG A 818 -14.27 -30.07 -9.71
C ARG A 818 -13.68 -29.14 -10.76
N GLN A 819 -12.53 -28.54 -10.46
CA GLN A 819 -11.70 -27.89 -11.45
C GLN A 819 -11.51 -28.93 -12.55
N GLN A 820 -12.15 -28.73 -13.69
CA GLN A 820 -11.68 -29.37 -14.90
C GLN A 820 -10.23 -28.87 -14.99
N ALA A 821 -9.31 -29.82 -14.82
CA ALA A 821 -7.90 -29.55 -14.91
C ALA A 821 -7.67 -28.73 -16.18
N THR A 822 -7.50 -27.43 -16.02
CA THR A 822 -6.87 -26.60 -17.03
C THR A 822 -5.53 -27.27 -17.27
N ALA A 823 -5.31 -27.74 -18.49
CA ALA A 823 -4.09 -28.40 -18.89
C ALA A 823 -2.93 -27.61 -18.29
N ALA A 824 -2.08 -28.30 -17.54
CA ALA A 824 -0.89 -27.69 -16.96
C ALA A 824 -0.19 -26.85 -18.04
N PRO A 825 0.27 -25.65 -17.76
CA PRO A 825 1.08 -24.89 -18.68
C PRO A 825 2.23 -25.80 -19.12
N PRO A 826 2.61 -25.82 -20.43
CA PRO A 826 3.70 -26.65 -20.88
C PRO A 826 4.90 -26.33 -20.01
N ALA A 827 5.47 -27.36 -19.40
CA ALA A 827 6.69 -27.25 -18.61
C ALA A 827 7.72 -26.48 -19.44
N MET A 828 8.34 -25.49 -18.84
CA MET A 828 9.48 -24.81 -19.43
C MET A 828 10.48 -25.88 -19.86
N PRO A 829 11.10 -25.78 -21.03
CA PRO A 829 12.09 -26.76 -21.46
C PRO A 829 13.22 -26.76 -20.42
N THR A 830 13.34 -27.84 -19.67
CA THR A 830 14.50 -28.13 -18.85
C THR A 830 15.71 -28.13 -19.79
N ALA A 831 16.69 -27.36 -19.40
CA ALA A 831 17.97 -27.31 -20.08
C ALA A 831 18.46 -28.75 -20.35
N SER A 832 18.86 -28.95 -21.60
CA SER A 832 19.54 -30.06 -22.23
C SER A 832 19.96 -31.21 -21.32
N ALA A 833 19.41 -32.37 -21.62
CA ALA A 833 19.88 -33.65 -21.10
C ALA A 833 21.40 -33.80 -21.35
N VAL A 834 22.13 -33.99 -20.27
CA VAL A 834 23.48 -34.53 -20.28
C VAL A 834 23.38 -35.99 -20.69
N PRO A 835 24.18 -36.50 -21.63
CA PRO A 835 24.14 -37.89 -22.02
C PRO A 835 24.45 -38.84 -20.84
N PRO A 836 23.84 -40.01 -20.79
CA PRO A 836 24.09 -40.99 -19.73
C PRO A 836 25.35 -41.81 -20.04
N GLU A 837 26.49 -41.33 -19.57
CA GLU A 837 27.71 -42.20 -19.49
C GLU A 837 28.63 -41.58 -18.45
N LEU A 838 28.44 -42.07 -17.21
CA LEU A 838 29.48 -42.31 -16.21
C LEU A 838 28.78 -42.89 -14.98
N ALA A 839 28.62 -44.20 -15.05
CA ALA A 839 28.25 -45.05 -13.93
C ALA A 839 29.36 -44.91 -12.86
N LEU A 840 28.98 -44.48 -11.67
CA LEU A 840 29.83 -44.60 -10.48
C LEU A 840 29.90 -46.06 -10.07
N PRO A 841 31.11 -46.62 -9.75
CA PRO A 841 31.22 -47.94 -9.26
C PRO A 841 30.65 -48.11 -7.84
N ASP A 842 30.16 -49.30 -7.56
CA ASP A 842 29.63 -49.76 -6.28
C ASP A 842 30.57 -49.51 -5.09
N PRO A 843 30.01 -49.30 -3.88
CA PRO A 843 30.84 -49.13 -2.67
C PRO A 843 31.57 -50.42 -2.30
N MET A 844 32.86 -50.31 -2.20
CA MET A 844 33.76 -51.38 -1.66
C MET A 844 33.53 -51.56 -0.15
N PRO A 845 33.73 -52.74 0.39
CA PRO A 845 33.39 -53.14 1.75
C PRO A 845 34.32 -52.55 2.80
N ASP A 846 33.78 -52.37 4.01
CA ASP A 846 34.43 -51.94 5.26
C ASP A 846 35.83 -52.54 5.46
N ASP A 847 36.83 -51.68 5.45
CA ASP A 847 38.17 -52.03 6.03
C ASP A 847 38.37 -51.13 7.28
N LYS A 848 38.01 -51.73 8.41
CA LYS A 848 38.32 -51.23 9.75
C LYS A 848 39.78 -51.62 9.99
N ASP A 849 40.70 -50.72 9.73
CA ASP A 849 42.00 -50.72 10.36
C ASP A 849 43.01 -49.87 9.52
N ARG A 850 43.09 -48.59 9.88
CA ARG A 850 44.27 -47.73 9.77
C ARG A 850 43.90 -46.22 9.88
N LEU A 851 43.71 -45.73 11.11
CA LEU A 851 43.89 -44.35 11.44
C LEU A 851 45.34 -44.12 11.90
N PRO A 852 46.04 -43.13 11.34
CA PRO A 852 47.29 -42.70 11.93
C PRO A 852 47.00 -41.84 13.17
N GLU A 853 47.48 -42.27 14.29
CA GLU A 853 47.60 -41.48 15.52
C GLU A 853 48.34 -40.19 15.23
N ARG A 854 47.64 -39.03 15.43
CA ARG A 854 48.25 -37.78 15.93
C ARG A 854 47.20 -36.65 15.87
N PHE A 855 46.42 -36.55 16.92
CA PHE A 855 46.02 -35.31 17.58
C PHE A 855 45.37 -35.68 18.93
N SER A 856 46.16 -35.55 19.97
CA SER A 856 45.71 -35.80 21.33
C SER A 856 44.76 -34.67 21.76
N PRO A 857 43.62 -34.96 22.40
CA PRO A 857 42.78 -33.93 22.98
C PRO A 857 43.45 -33.33 24.20
N PHE A 858 43.41 -32.00 24.27
CA PHE A 858 43.80 -31.24 25.45
C PHE A 858 43.05 -31.77 26.67
N ARG A 859 43.75 -32.33 27.64
CA ARG A 859 43.25 -32.64 28.97
C ARG A 859 42.79 -31.34 29.62
N VAL A 860 41.55 -31.29 30.05
CA VAL A 860 41.02 -30.31 30.99
C VAL A 860 41.81 -30.43 32.29
N GLY A 861 42.71 -29.48 32.52
CA GLY A 861 43.50 -29.34 33.74
C GLY A 861 42.62 -28.96 34.92
N GLU A 862 42.98 -29.50 36.03
CA GLU A 862 42.44 -29.48 37.35
C GLU A 862 41.81 -28.14 37.80
N ARG A 863 40.73 -28.23 38.56
CA ARG A 863 40.02 -27.12 39.23
C ARG A 863 40.98 -26.43 40.20
N PRO A 864 41.21 -25.12 40.09
CA PRO A 864 42.04 -24.44 41.11
C PRO A 864 41.32 -24.42 42.45
N ASN A 865 42.07 -24.68 43.49
CA ASN A 865 41.73 -24.84 44.91
C ASN A 865 40.98 -23.56 45.38
N ARG A 866 39.95 -23.75 46.20
CA ARG A 866 39.08 -22.69 46.81
C ARG A 866 39.87 -21.58 47.54
N ALA A 867 41.10 -21.89 47.98
CA ALA A 867 41.97 -20.92 48.66
C ALA A 867 42.58 -19.87 47.71
N ALA A 868 42.83 -20.21 46.41
CA ALA A 868 43.32 -19.27 45.42
C ALA A 868 42.24 -18.26 44.98
N ARG A 869 40.98 -18.69 44.88
CA ARG A 869 39.87 -17.80 44.57
C ARG A 869 39.61 -16.75 45.66
N ARG A 870 39.79 -17.07 46.94
CA ARG A 870 39.65 -16.10 48.03
C ARG A 870 40.77 -15.06 48.07
N ARG A 871 41.99 -15.38 47.63
CA ARG A 871 43.10 -14.42 47.51
C ARG A 871 42.96 -13.50 46.28
N ALA A 872 42.47 -14.00 45.15
CA ALA A 872 42.18 -13.18 43.97
C ALA A 872 41.04 -12.19 44.24
N ALA A 873 39.95 -12.63 44.88
CA ALA A 873 38.82 -11.76 45.24
C ALA A 873 39.19 -10.67 46.25
N ARG A 874 40.11 -10.98 47.25
CA ARG A 874 40.62 -9.97 48.20
C ARG A 874 41.57 -8.95 47.54
N GLY A 875 42.38 -9.37 46.54
CA GLY A 875 43.26 -8.47 45.82
C GLY A 875 42.48 -7.44 44.98
N ILE A 876 41.40 -7.84 44.31
CA ILE A 876 40.56 -6.96 43.50
C ILE A 876 39.79 -5.97 44.38
N THR A 877 39.31 -6.41 45.55
CA THR A 877 38.54 -5.54 46.47
C THR A 877 39.48 -4.47 47.11
N THR A 878 40.74 -4.84 47.42
CA THR A 878 41.70 -3.89 48.01
C THR A 878 42.22 -2.89 46.95
N ALA A 879 42.40 -3.29 45.68
CA ALA A 879 42.77 -2.38 44.61
C ALA A 879 41.65 -1.37 44.31
N LEU A 880 40.36 -1.78 44.40
CA LEU A 880 39.23 -0.89 44.22
C LEU A 880 39.06 0.14 45.32
N VAL A 881 39.33 -0.24 46.59
CA VAL A 881 39.26 0.64 47.74
C VAL A 881 40.43 1.64 47.80
N ILE A 882 41.61 1.25 47.34
CA ILE A 882 42.79 2.16 47.28
C ILE A 882 42.65 3.12 46.08
N GLY A 883 42.05 2.69 44.96
CA GLY A 883 41.75 3.55 43.80
C GLY A 883 40.70 4.64 44.08
N LEU A 884 39.81 4.39 45.05
CA LEU A 884 38.77 5.37 45.48
C LEU A 884 39.31 6.42 46.49
N LEU A 885 40.52 6.22 47.05
CA LEU A 885 41.10 7.14 48.06
C LEU A 885 42.21 8.05 47.51
N ILE A 886 42.73 7.82 46.31
CA ILE A 886 43.93 8.54 45.79
C ILE A 886 43.67 9.23 44.44
N GLY A 887 42.54 9.13 43.86
CA GLY A 887 42.23 9.79 42.59
C GLY A 887 40.81 10.31 42.57
N THR A 888 40.61 11.61 42.60
CA THR A 888 39.40 12.21 42.10
C THR A 888 39.32 11.91 40.61
N PRO A 889 38.45 11.02 40.12
CA PRO A 889 38.33 10.81 38.69
C PRO A 889 37.71 12.09 38.11
N ASP A 890 38.39 12.64 37.12
CA ASP A 890 37.91 13.70 36.28
C ASP A 890 36.51 13.33 35.78
N PRO A 891 35.47 14.10 36.05
CA PRO A 891 34.06 13.71 35.74
C PRO A 891 33.77 13.64 34.23
N THR A 892 34.77 13.94 33.39
CA THR A 892 34.64 13.93 31.92
C THR A 892 34.82 12.56 31.25
N LYS A 893 35.12 11.47 32.01
CA LYS A 893 35.40 10.15 31.41
C LYS A 893 34.33 9.06 31.59
N ALA A 894 33.19 9.38 32.20
CA ALA A 894 32.11 8.41 32.40
C ALA A 894 30.89 8.72 31.47
N GLN A 895 31.17 8.86 30.19
CA GLN A 895 30.14 8.90 29.14
C GLN A 895 30.23 7.65 28.29
N GLY A 896 29.68 6.64 28.78
CA GLY A 896 29.49 5.39 28.07
C GLY A 896 28.67 4.48 28.93
N LEU A 897 27.44 4.24 28.59
CA LEU A 897 26.46 3.44 29.30
C LEU A 897 25.89 4.17 30.53
N VAL A 898 24.71 4.75 30.36
CA VAL A 898 23.86 5.10 31.48
C VAL A 898 23.53 3.78 32.20
N VAL A 899 24.22 3.51 33.26
CA VAL A 899 23.87 2.43 34.17
C VAL A 899 22.51 2.82 34.77
N PHE A 900 21.52 1.98 34.53
CA PHE A 900 20.17 2.14 35.06
C PHE A 900 20.20 2.35 36.59
N ASP A 901 19.95 3.57 37.04
CA ASP A 901 19.82 3.92 38.44
C ASP A 901 18.36 3.92 38.85
N ALA A 902 17.92 2.83 39.49
CA ALA A 902 16.54 2.61 39.86
C ALA A 902 16.01 3.66 40.88
N ALA A 903 16.88 4.35 41.60
CA ALA A 903 16.47 5.37 42.58
C ALA A 903 16.16 6.71 41.89
N ASN A 904 16.95 7.09 40.87
CA ASN A 904 16.66 8.25 40.01
C ASN A 904 15.41 8.01 39.14
N TYR A 905 15.17 6.77 38.77
CA TYR A 905 14.02 6.37 37.99
C TYR A 905 12.67 6.66 38.71
N GLN A 906 12.54 6.29 40.00
CA GLN A 906 11.31 6.56 40.73
C GLN A 906 11.08 8.07 40.93
N GLN A 907 12.13 8.84 41.14
CA GLN A 907 12.03 10.28 41.31
C GLN A 907 11.68 11.00 40.00
N ASN A 908 12.26 10.57 38.90
CA ASN A 908 11.94 11.10 37.54
C ASN A 908 10.53 10.71 37.10
N LEU A 909 10.07 9.51 37.43
CA LEU A 909 8.70 9.06 37.15
C LEU A 909 7.67 9.84 37.94
N LEU A 910 7.93 10.06 39.24
CA LEU A 910 7.05 10.86 40.10
C LEU A 910 7.00 12.34 39.66
N SER A 911 8.13 12.88 39.20
CA SER A 911 8.22 14.24 38.68
C SER A 911 7.48 14.37 37.35
N ALA A 912 7.67 13.40 36.43
CA ALA A 912 6.96 13.33 35.15
C ALA A 912 5.44 13.16 35.34
N LEU A 913 5.00 12.35 36.30
CA LEU A 913 3.58 12.15 36.60
C LEU A 913 2.92 13.41 37.16
N ARG A 914 3.60 14.16 38.07
CA ARG A 914 3.10 15.44 38.56
C ARG A 914 3.01 16.49 37.45
N SER A 915 4.01 16.54 36.58
CA SER A 915 4.01 17.42 35.41
C SER A 915 2.86 17.09 34.44
N LEU A 916 2.56 15.80 34.22
CA LEU A 916 1.45 15.32 33.39
C LEU A 916 0.07 15.67 33.97
N GLU A 917 -0.10 15.56 35.25
CA GLU A 917 -1.35 15.91 35.92
C GLU A 917 -1.65 17.40 35.75
N GLN A 918 -0.63 18.25 35.80
CA GLN A 918 -0.74 19.67 35.55
C GLN A 918 -1.00 20.03 34.06
N ILE A 919 -0.34 19.35 33.10
CA ILE A 919 -0.58 19.52 31.66
C ILE A 919 -2.04 19.18 31.32
N ASN A 920 -2.56 18.05 31.83
CA ASN A 920 -3.94 17.67 31.62
C ASN A 920 -4.95 18.63 32.23
N ASN A 921 -4.62 19.24 33.35
CA ASN A 921 -5.47 20.25 33.96
C ASN A 921 -5.48 21.57 33.16
N GLN A 922 -4.37 21.94 32.53
CA GLN A 922 -4.28 23.10 31.64
C GLN A 922 -4.95 22.88 30.29
N VAL A 923 -4.81 21.69 29.69
CA VAL A 923 -5.50 21.31 28.44
C VAL A 923 -7.04 21.24 28.64
N ARG A 924 -7.51 20.93 29.86
CA ARG A 924 -8.95 20.98 30.17
C ARG A 924 -9.48 22.39 30.43
N GLN A 925 -8.61 23.37 30.64
CA GLN A 925 -8.98 24.78 30.82
C GLN A 925 -8.91 25.60 29.53
N LEU A 926 -8.30 25.05 28.48
CA LEU A 926 -8.37 25.54 27.09
C LEU A 926 -9.49 24.85 26.32
#